data_b423733d0a4ba8dbe25f44948169ad40
#
_entry.id   b423733d0a4ba8dbe25f44948169ad40
#
_cell.length_a   1.000
_cell.length_b   1.000
_cell.length_c   1.000
_cell.angle_alpha   90.00
_cell.angle_beta   90.00
_cell.angle_gamma   90.00
#
_symmetry.space_group_name_H-M   'P 1'
#
loop_
_entity.id
_entity.type
_entity.pdbx_description
1 polymer ?
#
loop_
_entity_poly.entity_id
_entity_poly.type
_entity_poly.pdbx_seq_one_letter_code
_entity_poly.pdbx_strand_id
1 'polypeptide(L)'
;MKLRYGIFHSMTLNEVRSRFLAFYKERGHTVIPSAPIVPGNDPTTLFTSSGMQPLLPYFLGKDHPEGKRVVNSQLSFRAGDIEEVGDNRHTTFFEMLGNWSFGDYFKKEQLPWVFEFLTDPEHGLGLEPEKLYVTVFGGDAEANMPLDTEAIEIWKALFKEKGIEADAASIGTEEEGYKRGMKDGERIFAYGAKKNWWSRAGVPANMPAGEPGGPDSEVFYDFGTPHDNKWGEHCHPNCDCGRFVEIGNSVFMQFVKNADGFFSELPKKNVDFGGGLERLTFATLNTPDVFLIDVFGASKQALEELSHKKYGEDAVVTKSFRIILDHMRAATFMLAEHVTPSNTEAGYVLRRLIRRAIREADRLGIQDAVLTKVAEGYALAYKDHYPHVYDARAFIQEELQKEEEKFRKTLAQGLKEFEKILQKGTVTAEDVFMLFTTYGFPSEMTVDLAKERGFSINNDEIEARMKQHQDQSRAGASQKFAGGLADHSEQTVRYHTTHHILLKALQMVLGSDVHQRGSNITAERLRIDFSSPAKMTDEQKTAVEKIVNDIIDAKLPVTRTVMPRVEAEKLGAEMEFGVKYPDMVSVYSIGPSDATEADPKIAEAFSLEFCGGPHVSNTGDIGEGGKRFKIQKEEAVAAGIRRIKGVLS
;
A
#
# COMPACT_ATOMS: atom_id res chain seq x y z
N MET A 1 -0.46 17.97 -53.76
CA MET A 1 -1.01 17.48 -52.49
C MET A 1 0.00 16.48 -51.93
N LYS A 2 0.98 16.95 -51.14
CA LYS A 2 2.01 16.09 -50.51
C LYS A 2 1.50 15.72 -49.12
N LEU A 3 1.10 14.47 -48.95
CA LEU A 3 0.86 13.87 -47.64
C LEU A 3 2.18 13.96 -46.85
N ARG A 4 2.25 14.83 -45.85
CA ARG A 4 3.26 14.77 -44.80
C ARG A 4 2.83 13.65 -43.85
N TYR A 5 3.33 12.45 -44.08
CA TYR A 5 3.38 11.47 -43.02
C TYR A 5 4.35 12.01 -41.96
N GLY A 6 3.78 12.53 -40.89
CA GLY A 6 4.55 12.85 -39.69
C GLY A 6 5.19 11.53 -39.19
N ILE A 7 6.49 11.54 -38.98
CA ILE A 7 7.20 10.47 -38.28
C ILE A 7 6.64 10.54 -36.85
N PHE A 8 5.77 9.60 -36.49
CA PHE A 8 5.35 9.40 -35.11
C PHE A 8 6.62 9.07 -34.31
N HIS A 9 7.14 10.01 -33.56
CA HIS A 9 8.17 9.74 -32.56
C HIS A 9 7.46 9.07 -31.39
N SER A 10 7.67 7.77 -31.28
CA SER A 10 7.30 7.04 -30.06
C SER A 10 8.03 7.66 -28.88
N MET A 11 7.28 8.22 -27.92
CA MET A 11 7.89 8.81 -26.74
C MET A 11 8.15 7.75 -25.68
N THR A 12 9.27 7.88 -25.00
CA THR A 12 9.56 7.11 -23.79
C THR A 12 8.79 7.66 -22.59
N LEU A 13 8.62 6.85 -21.55
CA LEU A 13 8.01 7.27 -20.29
C LEU A 13 8.68 8.53 -19.74
N ASN A 14 10.02 8.58 -19.78
CA ASN A 14 10.80 9.72 -19.30
C ASN A 14 10.59 11.00 -20.13
N GLU A 15 10.42 10.88 -21.44
CA GLU A 15 10.12 12.02 -22.31
C GLU A 15 8.73 12.60 -22.03
N VAL A 16 7.70 11.75 -21.87
CA VAL A 16 6.35 12.20 -21.52
C VAL A 16 6.35 12.92 -20.17
N ARG A 17 7.00 12.35 -19.15
CA ARG A 17 7.14 12.99 -17.83
C ARG A 17 7.84 14.34 -17.91
N SER A 18 8.96 14.40 -18.59
CA SER A 18 9.76 15.62 -18.73
C SER A 18 9.01 16.71 -19.46
N ARG A 19 8.29 16.38 -20.54
CA ARG A 19 7.45 17.33 -21.28
C ARG A 19 6.33 17.87 -20.41
N PHE A 20 5.63 17.03 -19.64
CA PHE A 20 4.57 17.47 -18.74
C PHE A 20 5.07 18.47 -17.71
N LEU A 21 6.16 18.13 -17.02
CA LEU A 21 6.74 19.01 -16.00
C LEU A 21 7.23 20.34 -16.58
N ALA A 22 7.85 20.32 -17.77
CA ALA A 22 8.30 21.53 -18.46
C ALA A 22 7.11 22.40 -18.89
N PHE A 23 6.08 21.79 -19.50
CA PHE A 23 4.88 22.46 -19.97
C PHE A 23 4.16 23.26 -18.86
N TYR A 24 3.98 22.66 -17.68
CA TYR A 24 3.36 23.34 -16.55
C TYR A 24 4.30 24.31 -15.83
N LYS A 25 5.62 24.02 -15.80
CA LYS A 25 6.61 24.99 -15.29
C LYS A 25 6.60 26.29 -16.08
N GLU A 26 6.48 26.25 -17.40
CA GLU A 26 6.34 27.44 -18.26
C GLU A 26 5.06 28.23 -17.96
N ARG A 27 4.03 27.57 -17.39
CA ARG A 27 2.77 28.18 -16.94
C ARG A 27 2.79 28.58 -15.46
N GLY A 28 3.98 28.69 -14.87
CA GLY A 28 4.19 29.20 -13.51
C GLY A 28 3.96 28.20 -12.39
N HIS A 29 3.96 26.90 -12.68
CA HIS A 29 3.89 25.87 -11.64
C HIS A 29 5.27 25.55 -11.07
N THR A 30 5.36 25.39 -9.76
CA THR A 30 6.56 24.87 -9.09
C THR A 30 6.55 23.35 -9.15
N VAL A 31 7.67 22.76 -9.61
CA VAL A 31 7.84 21.31 -9.61
C VAL A 31 8.15 20.86 -8.19
N ILE A 32 7.32 19.98 -7.62
CA ILE A 32 7.48 19.42 -6.29
C ILE A 32 7.86 17.94 -6.36
N PRO A 33 8.57 17.40 -5.35
CA PRO A 33 8.93 15.98 -5.32
C PRO A 33 7.69 15.08 -5.16
N SER A 34 7.81 13.83 -5.60
CA SER A 34 6.83 12.78 -5.28
C SER A 34 6.84 12.49 -3.78
N ALA A 35 5.68 12.33 -3.18
CA ALA A 35 5.57 11.75 -1.85
C ALA A 35 5.84 10.23 -1.91
N PRO A 36 6.24 9.60 -0.80
CA PRO A 36 6.42 8.16 -0.72
C PRO A 36 5.13 7.38 -1.06
N ILE A 37 5.30 6.15 -1.57
CA ILE A 37 4.18 5.23 -1.81
C ILE A 37 3.51 4.84 -0.50
N VAL A 38 4.31 4.64 0.58
CA VAL A 38 3.81 4.37 1.93
C VAL A 38 3.92 5.65 2.76
N PRO A 39 2.79 6.35 3.01
CA PRO A 39 2.80 7.61 3.75
C PRO A 39 3.17 7.38 5.22
N GLY A 40 4.29 7.96 5.66
CA GLY A 40 4.79 7.78 7.04
C GLY A 40 3.97 8.48 8.13
N ASN A 41 3.11 9.44 7.77
CA ASN A 41 2.43 10.33 8.70
C ASN A 41 0.88 10.25 8.63
N ASP A 42 0.32 9.36 7.85
CA ASP A 42 -1.13 9.18 7.73
C ASP A 42 -1.55 7.76 8.15
N PRO A 43 -2.02 7.57 9.40
CA PRO A 43 -2.46 6.25 9.86
C PRO A 43 -3.78 5.78 9.24
N THR A 44 -4.46 6.64 8.48
CA THR A 44 -5.75 6.30 7.85
C THR A 44 -5.59 5.71 6.47
N THR A 45 -4.41 5.83 5.87
CA THR A 45 -4.13 5.42 4.49
C THR A 45 -2.88 4.56 4.42
N LEU A 46 -3.03 3.36 3.86
CA LEU A 46 -1.91 2.42 3.74
C LEU A 46 -0.94 2.78 2.62
N PHE A 47 -1.46 3.32 1.52
CA PHE A 47 -0.68 3.72 0.35
C PHE A 47 -1.13 5.06 -0.21
N THR A 48 -0.22 5.78 -0.83
CA THR A 48 -0.53 6.94 -1.67
C THR A 48 -1.16 6.44 -2.97
N SER A 49 -2.46 6.69 -3.17
CA SER A 49 -3.26 6.16 -4.28
C SER A 49 -3.52 7.18 -5.40
N SER A 50 -3.18 8.45 -5.16
CA SER A 50 -3.37 9.55 -6.13
C SER A 50 -2.45 10.72 -5.85
N GLY A 51 -2.28 11.60 -6.85
CA GLY A 51 -1.48 12.81 -6.73
C GLY A 51 -2.02 13.82 -5.72
N MET A 52 -3.33 13.90 -5.58
CA MET A 52 -3.97 14.84 -4.67
C MET A 52 -3.81 14.45 -3.19
N GLN A 53 -3.71 13.17 -2.89
CA GLN A 53 -3.75 12.68 -1.50
C GLN A 53 -2.72 13.34 -0.58
N PRO A 54 -1.43 13.49 -0.94
CA PRO A 54 -0.46 14.21 -0.12
C PRO A 54 -0.75 15.71 -0.01
N LEU A 55 -1.54 16.26 -0.92
CA LEU A 55 -1.84 17.69 -1.03
C LEU A 55 -3.16 18.09 -0.38
N LEU A 56 -3.91 17.15 0.17
CA LEU A 56 -5.23 17.37 0.76
C LEU A 56 -5.30 18.56 1.75
N PRO A 57 -4.33 18.80 2.66
CA PRO A 57 -4.39 19.95 3.56
C PRO A 57 -4.45 21.30 2.85
N TYR A 58 -3.88 21.42 1.65
CA TYR A 58 -3.84 22.66 0.87
C TYR A 58 -5.16 22.91 0.16
N PHE A 59 -5.84 21.86 -0.28
CA PHE A 59 -7.22 21.95 -0.77
C PHE A 59 -8.21 22.35 0.32
N LEU A 60 -7.91 22.01 1.58
CA LEU A 60 -8.70 22.39 2.74
C LEU A 60 -8.37 23.79 3.31
N GLY A 61 -7.52 24.55 2.61
CA GLY A 61 -7.27 25.97 2.89
C GLY A 61 -5.94 26.30 3.56
N LYS A 62 -5.06 25.31 3.81
CA LYS A 62 -3.68 25.59 4.22
C LYS A 62 -2.90 26.13 3.01
N ASP A 63 -2.05 27.15 3.23
CA ASP A 63 -1.16 27.61 2.17
C ASP A 63 -0.03 26.61 1.89
N HIS A 64 0.19 26.31 0.59
CA HIS A 64 1.30 25.44 0.19
C HIS A 64 2.61 26.25 0.19
N PRO A 65 3.73 25.71 0.75
CA PRO A 65 4.99 26.45 0.86
C PRO A 65 5.56 26.88 -0.50
N GLU A 66 5.34 26.09 -1.54
CA GLU A 66 5.79 26.36 -2.91
C GLU A 66 4.80 27.20 -3.74
N GLY A 67 3.77 27.78 -3.12
CA GLY A 67 2.81 28.65 -3.77
C GLY A 67 1.51 27.97 -4.21
N LYS A 68 0.76 28.63 -5.09
CA LYS A 68 -0.60 28.21 -5.45
C LYS A 68 -0.67 27.28 -6.66
N ARG A 69 0.41 27.15 -7.42
CA ARG A 69 0.51 26.31 -8.61
C ARG A 69 1.64 25.32 -8.42
N VAL A 70 1.32 24.05 -8.34
CA VAL A 70 2.33 23.00 -8.22
C VAL A 70 2.10 21.90 -9.25
N VAL A 71 3.17 21.19 -9.60
CA VAL A 71 3.17 20.10 -10.58
C VAL A 71 4.14 19.02 -10.15
N ASN A 72 3.78 17.75 -10.30
CA ASN A 72 4.73 16.64 -10.17
C ASN A 72 4.33 15.39 -10.95
N SER A 73 5.16 14.37 -10.86
CA SER A 73 4.83 12.98 -11.15
C SER A 73 4.80 12.22 -9.83
N GLN A 74 3.60 11.88 -9.35
CA GLN A 74 3.38 11.22 -8.06
C GLN A 74 3.37 9.72 -8.20
N LEU A 75 4.27 9.03 -7.50
CA LEU A 75 4.23 7.58 -7.34
C LEU A 75 2.95 7.17 -6.62
N SER A 76 2.17 6.29 -7.24
CA SER A 76 0.86 5.89 -6.74
C SER A 76 0.69 4.38 -6.78
N PHE A 77 0.04 3.83 -5.76
CA PHE A 77 -0.25 2.41 -5.67
C PHE A 77 -1.71 2.16 -5.23
N ARG A 78 -2.42 1.33 -5.99
CA ARG A 78 -3.81 0.93 -5.73
C ARG A 78 -3.91 -0.55 -5.43
N ALA A 79 -4.02 -0.90 -4.15
CA ALA A 79 -4.14 -2.30 -3.72
C ALA A 79 -5.45 -2.96 -4.19
N GLY A 80 -6.51 -2.18 -4.43
CA GLY A 80 -7.78 -2.68 -4.96
C GLY A 80 -7.67 -3.30 -6.35
N ASP A 81 -6.71 -2.82 -7.15
CA ASP A 81 -6.58 -3.21 -8.56
C ASP A 81 -5.76 -4.51 -8.76
N ILE A 82 -5.21 -5.10 -7.69
CA ILE A 82 -4.34 -6.30 -7.76
C ILE A 82 -5.00 -7.44 -8.55
N GLU A 83 -6.30 -7.66 -8.36
CA GLU A 83 -7.03 -8.76 -9.01
C GLU A 83 -7.38 -8.46 -10.48
N GLU A 84 -7.38 -7.20 -10.88
CA GLU A 84 -7.70 -6.77 -12.24
C GLU A 84 -6.48 -6.86 -13.17
N VAL A 85 -5.26 -6.90 -12.60
CA VAL A 85 -4.03 -7.02 -13.37
C VAL A 85 -3.98 -8.34 -14.14
N GLY A 86 -3.66 -8.24 -15.41
CA GLY A 86 -3.59 -9.35 -16.37
C GLY A 86 -4.21 -9.02 -17.71
N ASP A 87 -5.06 -7.98 -17.76
CA ASP A 87 -5.49 -7.36 -19.01
C ASP A 87 -4.39 -6.41 -19.56
N ASN A 88 -4.71 -5.63 -20.59
CA ASN A 88 -3.76 -4.75 -21.27
C ASN A 88 -3.67 -3.33 -20.73
N ARG A 89 -4.37 -2.97 -19.64
CA ARG A 89 -4.49 -1.58 -19.18
C ARG A 89 -4.45 -1.38 -17.67
N HIS A 90 -4.79 -2.39 -16.85
CA HIS A 90 -4.76 -2.28 -15.40
C HIS A 90 -3.35 -2.51 -14.85
N THR A 91 -2.93 -1.61 -13.98
CA THR A 91 -1.66 -1.67 -13.24
C THR A 91 -1.91 -1.25 -11.79
N THR A 92 -1.26 -1.91 -10.84
CA THR A 92 -1.36 -1.56 -9.42
C THR A 92 -0.51 -0.34 -9.06
N PHE A 93 0.67 -0.25 -9.66
CA PHE A 93 1.62 0.84 -9.50
C PHE A 93 1.68 1.67 -10.78
N PHE A 94 1.59 2.98 -10.64
CA PHE A 94 1.70 3.92 -11.74
C PHE A 94 2.20 5.28 -11.26
N GLU A 95 2.66 6.11 -12.19
CA GLU A 95 2.96 7.49 -11.93
C GLU A 95 1.78 8.36 -12.36
N MET A 96 1.25 9.14 -11.41
CA MET A 96 0.21 10.14 -11.71
C MET A 96 0.87 11.49 -11.98
N LEU A 97 0.83 11.93 -13.22
CA LEU A 97 1.15 13.31 -13.58
C LEU A 97 0.05 14.21 -13.06
N GLY A 98 0.40 15.18 -12.24
CA GLY A 98 -0.57 16.08 -11.64
C GLY A 98 -0.16 17.54 -11.73
N ASN A 99 -1.14 18.41 -11.99
CA ASN A 99 -1.02 19.85 -11.82
C ASN A 99 -2.17 20.36 -10.96
N TRP A 100 -1.87 21.26 -10.04
CA TRP A 100 -2.80 21.72 -9.02
C TRP A 100 -2.87 23.23 -8.95
N SER A 101 -4.11 23.72 -8.73
CA SER A 101 -4.40 25.13 -8.43
C SER A 101 -5.05 25.24 -7.04
N PHE A 102 -4.42 25.96 -6.15
CA PHE A 102 -4.98 26.28 -4.83
C PHE A 102 -5.61 27.68 -4.85
N GLY A 103 -6.78 27.79 -5.51
CA GLY A 103 -7.54 29.04 -5.62
C GLY A 103 -6.89 30.10 -6.52
N ASP A 104 -6.26 29.69 -7.63
CA ASP A 104 -5.61 30.61 -8.57
C ASP A 104 -6.24 30.54 -9.95
N TYR A 105 -6.14 29.44 -10.69
CA TYR A 105 -6.79 29.22 -11.97
C TYR A 105 -7.88 28.15 -11.88
N PHE A 106 -8.74 28.06 -12.92
CA PHE A 106 -9.86 27.12 -12.93
C PHE A 106 -10.12 26.56 -14.35
N LYS A 107 -11.37 26.23 -14.69
CA LYS A 107 -11.74 25.55 -15.95
C LYS A 107 -11.21 26.24 -17.21
N LYS A 108 -11.27 27.57 -17.25
CA LYS A 108 -10.91 28.39 -18.44
C LYS A 108 -9.44 28.29 -18.80
N GLU A 109 -8.58 28.02 -17.84
CA GLU A 109 -7.15 27.79 -18.05
C GLU A 109 -6.87 26.29 -18.15
N GLN A 110 -7.43 25.49 -17.24
CA GLN A 110 -7.09 24.07 -17.12
C GLN A 110 -7.45 23.27 -18.38
N LEU A 111 -8.67 23.36 -18.86
CA LEU A 111 -9.11 22.56 -20.01
C LEU A 111 -8.33 22.87 -21.29
N PRO A 112 -8.10 24.16 -21.63
CA PRO A 112 -7.21 24.52 -22.75
C PRO A 112 -5.78 24.00 -22.56
N TRP A 113 -5.17 24.10 -21.38
CA TRP A 113 -3.82 23.60 -21.13
C TRP A 113 -3.72 22.08 -21.28
N VAL A 114 -4.72 21.34 -20.78
CA VAL A 114 -4.77 19.87 -20.96
C VAL A 114 -4.87 19.54 -22.45
N PHE A 115 -5.78 20.19 -23.19
CA PHE A 115 -5.97 19.93 -24.60
C PHE A 115 -4.72 20.30 -25.43
N GLU A 116 -4.10 21.43 -25.12
CA GLU A 116 -2.84 21.86 -25.73
C GLU A 116 -1.73 20.84 -25.45
N PHE A 117 -1.52 20.44 -24.18
CA PHE A 117 -0.53 19.45 -23.83
C PHE A 117 -0.73 18.13 -24.57
N LEU A 118 -1.97 17.68 -24.71
CA LEU A 118 -2.27 16.42 -25.41
C LEU A 118 -2.03 16.52 -26.92
N THR A 119 -2.33 17.68 -27.55
CA THR A 119 -2.40 17.80 -29.02
C THR A 119 -1.26 18.58 -29.66
N ASP A 120 -0.47 19.35 -28.89
CA ASP A 120 0.67 20.09 -29.44
C ASP A 120 1.86 19.14 -29.70
N PRO A 121 2.39 19.08 -30.94
CA PRO A 121 3.48 18.16 -31.27
C PRO A 121 4.86 18.66 -30.79
N GLU A 122 5.03 19.96 -30.52
CA GLU A 122 6.33 20.56 -30.15
C GLU A 122 6.52 20.57 -28.63
N HIS A 123 5.52 21.06 -27.89
CA HIS A 123 5.58 21.23 -26.43
C HIS A 123 4.75 20.20 -25.66
N GLY A 124 3.88 19.46 -26.33
CA GLY A 124 3.00 18.46 -25.77
C GLY A 124 3.28 17.04 -26.27
N LEU A 125 2.22 16.24 -26.37
CA LEU A 125 2.29 14.83 -26.77
C LEU A 125 2.01 14.59 -28.27
N GLY A 126 1.45 15.57 -28.98
CA GLY A 126 1.13 15.47 -30.40
C GLY A 126 0.08 14.39 -30.72
N LEU A 127 -0.82 14.08 -29.79
CA LEU A 127 -1.90 13.14 -30.05
C LEU A 127 -2.87 13.68 -31.09
N GLU A 128 -3.44 12.76 -31.90
CA GLU A 128 -4.46 13.13 -32.90
C GLU A 128 -5.74 13.60 -32.19
N PRO A 129 -6.17 14.88 -32.38
CA PRO A 129 -7.37 15.37 -31.71
C PRO A 129 -8.64 14.58 -32.06
N GLU A 130 -8.67 13.97 -33.25
CA GLU A 130 -9.77 13.11 -33.72
C GLU A 130 -9.96 11.84 -32.89
N LYS A 131 -8.94 11.42 -32.13
CA LYS A 131 -9.00 10.26 -31.23
C LYS A 131 -9.37 10.64 -29.81
N LEU A 132 -9.52 11.92 -29.52
CA LEU A 132 -9.88 12.41 -28.20
C LEU A 132 -11.41 12.50 -28.04
N TYR A 133 -11.89 12.02 -26.92
CA TYR A 133 -13.26 12.10 -26.46
C TYR A 133 -13.25 12.58 -25.01
N VAL A 134 -14.27 13.33 -24.61
CA VAL A 134 -14.29 13.88 -23.25
C VAL A 134 -15.61 13.60 -22.56
N THR A 135 -15.53 13.46 -21.24
CA THR A 135 -16.71 13.39 -20.40
C THR A 135 -16.82 14.62 -19.51
N VAL A 136 -18.03 14.95 -19.13
CA VAL A 136 -18.35 16.07 -18.25
C VAL A 136 -19.47 15.70 -17.29
N PHE A 137 -19.60 16.42 -16.19
CA PHE A 137 -20.67 16.21 -15.23
C PHE A 137 -22.04 16.56 -15.83
N GLY A 138 -22.93 15.56 -15.86
CA GLY A 138 -24.28 15.65 -16.40
C GLY A 138 -25.32 16.29 -15.47
N GLY A 139 -24.91 16.69 -14.27
CA GLY A 139 -25.80 17.18 -13.23
C GLY A 139 -26.26 16.05 -12.30
N ASP A 140 -26.86 16.46 -11.18
CA ASP A 140 -27.51 15.58 -10.20
C ASP A 140 -28.77 16.28 -9.67
N ALA A 141 -29.92 15.77 -10.07
CA ALA A 141 -31.22 16.38 -9.74
C ALA A 141 -31.54 16.28 -8.24
N GLU A 142 -31.12 15.19 -7.56
CA GLU A 142 -31.35 15.00 -6.14
C GLU A 142 -30.50 15.97 -5.30
N ALA A 143 -29.28 16.22 -5.73
CA ALA A 143 -28.38 17.19 -5.11
C ALA A 143 -28.63 18.64 -5.59
N ASN A 144 -29.59 18.86 -6.51
CA ASN A 144 -29.85 20.15 -7.15
C ASN A 144 -28.60 20.76 -7.83
N MET A 145 -27.81 19.89 -8.46
CA MET A 145 -26.59 20.29 -9.17
C MET A 145 -26.85 20.33 -10.67
N PRO A 146 -26.56 21.46 -11.36
CA PRO A 146 -26.80 21.58 -12.78
C PRO A 146 -25.75 20.83 -13.62
N LEU A 147 -26.09 20.57 -14.89
CA LEU A 147 -25.15 20.17 -15.94
C LEU A 147 -23.98 21.17 -16.03
N ASP A 148 -22.76 20.66 -16.19
CA ASP A 148 -21.55 21.49 -16.38
C ASP A 148 -21.46 22.07 -17.80
N THR A 149 -22.32 23.04 -18.07
CA THR A 149 -22.38 23.72 -19.38
C THR A 149 -21.10 24.49 -19.68
N GLU A 150 -20.40 25.04 -18.68
CA GLU A 150 -19.13 25.75 -18.87
C GLU A 150 -18.06 24.82 -19.47
N ALA A 151 -17.88 23.62 -18.93
CA ALA A 151 -16.93 22.66 -19.48
C ALA A 151 -17.32 22.24 -20.92
N ILE A 152 -18.62 22.00 -21.18
CA ILE A 152 -19.11 21.68 -22.54
C ILE A 152 -18.73 22.77 -23.56
N GLU A 153 -18.99 24.02 -23.24
CA GLU A 153 -18.70 25.11 -24.17
C GLU A 153 -17.19 25.34 -24.39
N ILE A 154 -16.38 25.17 -23.36
CA ILE A 154 -14.92 25.20 -23.51
C ILE A 154 -14.45 24.05 -24.42
N TRP A 155 -14.89 22.82 -24.21
CA TRP A 155 -14.51 21.69 -25.04
C TRP A 155 -14.95 21.85 -26.50
N LYS A 156 -16.17 22.33 -26.76
CA LYS A 156 -16.62 22.64 -28.12
C LYS A 156 -15.71 23.64 -28.81
N ALA A 157 -15.32 24.72 -28.12
CA ALA A 157 -14.42 25.72 -28.66
C ALA A 157 -13.05 25.11 -29.00
N LEU A 158 -12.47 24.30 -28.11
CA LEU A 158 -11.17 23.67 -28.31
C LEU A 158 -11.15 22.68 -29.49
N PHE A 159 -12.17 21.83 -29.62
CA PHE A 159 -12.29 20.95 -30.79
C PHE A 159 -12.48 21.73 -32.08
N LYS A 160 -13.28 22.80 -32.06
CA LYS A 160 -13.49 23.67 -33.21
C LYS A 160 -12.21 24.37 -33.69
N GLU A 161 -11.32 24.76 -32.79
CA GLU A 161 -9.99 25.30 -33.13
C GLU A 161 -9.14 24.30 -33.93
N LYS A 162 -9.35 23.01 -33.74
CA LYS A 162 -8.73 21.93 -34.51
C LYS A 162 -9.53 21.53 -35.75
N GLY A 163 -10.62 22.23 -36.04
CA GLY A 163 -11.49 21.96 -37.21
C GLY A 163 -12.42 20.75 -37.00
N ILE A 164 -12.68 20.34 -35.74
CA ILE A 164 -13.52 19.22 -35.39
C ILE A 164 -14.84 19.74 -34.82
N GLU A 165 -15.96 19.35 -35.42
CA GLU A 165 -17.27 19.54 -34.80
C GLU A 165 -17.42 18.55 -33.64
N ALA A 166 -17.89 19.07 -32.50
CA ALA A 166 -18.00 18.31 -31.26
C ALA A 166 -19.38 18.50 -30.62
N ASP A 167 -20.28 17.58 -30.94
CA ASP A 167 -21.60 17.55 -30.34
C ASP A 167 -21.54 17.00 -28.91
N ALA A 168 -22.37 17.57 -28.03
CA ALA A 168 -22.54 17.10 -26.67
C ALA A 168 -23.73 16.16 -26.57
N ALA A 169 -23.53 15.03 -25.87
CA ALA A 169 -24.54 14.01 -25.62
C ALA A 169 -24.79 13.83 -24.13
N SER A 170 -26.04 13.85 -23.70
CA SER A 170 -26.41 13.43 -22.35
C SER A 170 -26.53 11.91 -22.31
N ILE A 171 -25.75 11.27 -21.46
CA ILE A 171 -25.73 9.80 -21.29
C ILE A 171 -26.40 9.42 -19.97
N GLY A 172 -26.02 10.04 -18.85
CA GLY A 172 -26.52 9.69 -17.52
C GLY A 172 -25.72 8.56 -16.88
N THR A 173 -26.07 7.30 -17.15
CA THR A 173 -25.40 6.12 -16.57
C THR A 173 -24.64 5.31 -17.62
N GLU A 174 -23.77 4.39 -17.17
CA GLU A 174 -23.09 3.45 -18.07
C GLU A 174 -24.08 2.55 -18.80
N GLU A 175 -25.10 2.08 -18.10
CA GLU A 175 -26.15 1.21 -18.67
C GLU A 175 -26.92 1.93 -19.78
N GLU A 176 -27.15 3.23 -19.64
CA GLU A 176 -27.73 4.06 -20.71
C GLU A 176 -26.76 4.24 -21.87
N GLY A 177 -25.47 4.39 -21.56
CA GLY A 177 -24.39 4.42 -22.55
C GLY A 177 -24.35 3.13 -23.40
N TYR A 178 -24.40 1.98 -22.78
CA TYR A 178 -24.44 0.69 -23.48
C TYR A 178 -25.68 0.50 -24.38
N LYS A 179 -26.80 1.07 -23.99
CA LYS A 179 -28.05 1.02 -24.80
C LYS A 179 -28.06 2.01 -25.96
N ARG A 180 -27.52 3.21 -25.70
CA ARG A 180 -27.58 4.33 -26.64
C ARG A 180 -26.43 4.33 -27.65
N GLY A 181 -25.23 4.00 -27.18
CA GLY A 181 -24.00 4.15 -27.94
C GLY A 181 -23.64 5.61 -28.24
N MET A 182 -22.74 5.79 -29.19
CA MET A 182 -22.26 7.06 -29.71
C MET A 182 -22.86 7.31 -31.09
N LYS A 183 -23.09 8.58 -31.43
CA LYS A 183 -23.53 9.01 -32.76
C LYS A 183 -22.42 9.80 -33.44
N ASP A 184 -22.50 9.88 -34.76
CA ASP A 184 -21.55 10.68 -35.57
C ASP A 184 -21.56 12.13 -35.09
N GLY A 185 -20.38 12.74 -34.95
CA GLY A 185 -20.19 14.09 -34.45
C GLY A 185 -20.13 14.24 -32.93
N GLU A 186 -20.56 13.26 -32.16
CA GLU A 186 -20.51 13.32 -30.69
C GLU A 186 -19.07 13.12 -30.17
N ARG A 187 -18.61 14.05 -29.35
CA ARG A 187 -17.28 14.05 -28.72
C ARG A 187 -17.31 14.34 -27.22
N ILE A 188 -18.39 14.95 -26.73
CA ILE A 188 -18.56 15.40 -25.36
C ILE A 188 -19.72 14.63 -24.74
N PHE A 189 -19.48 13.89 -23.67
CA PHE A 189 -20.46 12.97 -23.08
C PHE A 189 -20.73 13.35 -21.62
N ALA A 190 -21.97 13.71 -21.30
CA ALA A 190 -22.38 14.09 -19.97
C ALA A 190 -22.88 12.87 -19.19
N TYR A 191 -22.13 12.47 -18.15
CA TYR A 191 -22.50 11.39 -17.23
C TYR A 191 -22.89 11.95 -15.86
N GLY A 192 -23.67 11.17 -15.12
CA GLY A 192 -24.04 11.48 -13.74
C GLY A 192 -22.89 11.39 -12.74
N ALA A 193 -23.20 11.68 -11.50
CA ALA A 193 -22.23 11.81 -10.42
C ALA A 193 -21.34 10.56 -10.16
N LYS A 194 -21.77 9.37 -10.56
CA LYS A 194 -20.93 8.17 -10.43
C LYS A 194 -19.67 8.21 -11.29
N LYS A 195 -19.67 9.01 -12.37
CA LYS A 195 -18.56 9.09 -13.35
C LYS A 195 -17.86 10.45 -13.36
N ASN A 196 -18.60 11.54 -13.26
CA ASN A 196 -18.01 12.87 -13.41
C ASN A 196 -18.25 13.78 -12.19
N TRP A 197 -18.18 13.20 -11.00
CA TRP A 197 -18.13 13.94 -9.74
C TRP A 197 -17.07 13.34 -8.82
N TRP A 198 -16.30 14.20 -8.19
CA TRP A 198 -15.30 13.80 -7.22
C TRP A 198 -15.58 14.37 -5.82
N SER A 199 -15.51 13.52 -4.82
CA SER A 199 -15.30 13.82 -3.41
C SER A 199 -14.66 12.61 -2.73
N ARG A 200 -14.11 12.78 -1.51
CA ARG A 200 -13.57 11.64 -0.73
C ARG A 200 -14.66 10.62 -0.36
N ALA A 201 -15.88 11.07 -0.23
CA ALA A 201 -17.03 10.23 0.08
C ALA A 201 -17.76 9.68 -1.16
N GLY A 202 -17.26 9.94 -2.37
CA GLY A 202 -17.86 9.55 -3.65
C GLY A 202 -18.96 10.51 -4.09
N VAL A 203 -20.14 10.00 -4.45
CA VAL A 203 -21.23 10.80 -5.00
C VAL A 203 -21.81 11.82 -4.02
N PRO A 204 -22.48 12.90 -4.48
CA PRO A 204 -23.03 13.96 -3.63
C PRO A 204 -23.90 13.46 -2.47
N ALA A 205 -24.70 12.42 -2.70
CA ALA A 205 -25.57 11.84 -1.68
C ALA A 205 -24.78 11.34 -0.45
N ASN A 206 -23.61 10.76 -0.65
CA ASN A 206 -22.78 10.16 0.40
C ASN A 206 -21.89 11.16 1.13
N MET A 207 -21.77 12.40 0.65
CA MET A 207 -20.88 13.40 1.26
C MET A 207 -21.40 13.83 2.63
N PRO A 208 -20.55 13.84 3.68
CA PRO A 208 -20.91 14.46 4.95
C PRO A 208 -20.90 16.00 4.85
N ALA A 209 -21.56 16.66 5.77
CA ALA A 209 -21.50 18.12 5.87
C ALA A 209 -20.06 18.61 6.09
N GLY A 210 -19.68 19.66 5.38
CA GLY A 210 -18.31 20.22 5.38
C GLY A 210 -17.35 19.56 4.40
N GLU A 211 -17.78 18.49 3.70
CA GLU A 211 -16.95 17.82 2.69
C GLU A 211 -16.93 18.64 1.39
N PRO A 212 -15.73 18.97 0.85
CA PRO A 212 -15.60 19.59 -0.45
C PRO A 212 -15.70 18.56 -1.57
N GLY A 213 -16.16 19.00 -2.74
CA GLY A 213 -16.23 18.19 -3.94
C GLY A 213 -16.54 19.04 -5.16
N GLY A 214 -16.66 18.41 -6.31
CA GLY A 214 -17.02 19.12 -7.52
C GLY A 214 -17.09 18.21 -8.74
N PRO A 215 -17.56 18.78 -9.87
CA PRO A 215 -17.57 18.09 -11.13
C PRO A 215 -16.15 17.80 -11.61
N ASP A 216 -16.02 16.79 -12.42
CA ASP A 216 -14.80 16.53 -13.16
C ASP A 216 -15.06 16.38 -14.65
N SER A 217 -13.96 16.42 -15.41
CA SER A 217 -13.95 16.21 -16.86
C SER A 217 -12.78 15.32 -17.21
N GLU A 218 -13.09 14.15 -17.74
CA GLU A 218 -12.11 13.16 -18.17
C GLU A 218 -11.84 13.26 -19.66
N VAL A 219 -10.62 12.90 -20.05
CA VAL A 219 -10.21 12.78 -21.46
C VAL A 219 -9.91 11.31 -21.75
N PHE A 220 -10.56 10.78 -22.78
CA PHE A 220 -10.38 9.42 -23.26
C PHE A 220 -9.70 9.43 -24.63
N TYR A 221 -8.84 8.44 -24.85
CA TYR A 221 -8.20 8.16 -26.12
C TYR A 221 -8.84 6.93 -26.78
N ASP A 222 -9.30 7.07 -28.03
CA ASP A 222 -9.87 5.97 -28.83
C ASP A 222 -8.75 5.21 -29.57
N PHE A 223 -8.47 3.99 -29.14
CA PHE A 223 -7.51 3.10 -29.81
C PHE A 223 -8.09 2.45 -31.07
N GLY A 224 -9.37 2.61 -31.35
CA GLY A 224 -10.03 2.03 -32.52
C GLY A 224 -10.18 0.51 -32.44
N THR A 225 -9.98 -0.10 -31.27
CA THR A 225 -10.19 -1.56 -31.11
C THR A 225 -11.66 -1.91 -31.22
N PRO A 226 -12.01 -3.09 -31.77
CA PRO A 226 -13.40 -3.53 -31.84
C PRO A 226 -14.06 -3.56 -30.45
N HIS A 227 -15.34 -3.17 -30.39
CA HIS A 227 -16.15 -3.29 -29.19
C HIS A 227 -16.36 -4.77 -28.85
N ASP A 228 -16.27 -5.11 -27.56
CA ASP A 228 -16.59 -6.43 -27.03
C ASP A 228 -18.00 -6.43 -26.45
N ASN A 229 -18.94 -7.11 -27.15
CA ASN A 229 -20.36 -7.14 -26.83
C ASN A 229 -20.69 -7.76 -25.45
N LYS A 230 -19.72 -8.39 -24.77
CA LYS A 230 -19.94 -8.86 -23.38
C LYS A 230 -20.22 -7.71 -22.41
N TRP A 231 -19.80 -6.47 -22.76
CA TRP A 231 -19.99 -5.28 -21.94
C TRP A 231 -21.31 -4.55 -22.22
N GLY A 232 -21.94 -4.77 -23.35
CA GLY A 232 -23.21 -4.17 -23.76
C GLY A 232 -23.39 -4.15 -25.27
N GLU A 233 -24.53 -3.62 -25.74
CA GLU A 233 -24.87 -3.61 -27.17
C GLU A 233 -24.02 -2.59 -27.95
N HIS A 234 -23.72 -1.45 -27.32
CA HIS A 234 -23.00 -0.35 -27.96
C HIS A 234 -21.82 0.12 -27.13
N CYS A 235 -20.82 0.68 -27.82
CA CYS A 235 -19.64 1.26 -27.19
C CYS A 235 -19.86 2.74 -26.83
N HIS A 236 -19.21 3.21 -25.77
CA HIS A 236 -19.17 4.61 -25.34
C HIS A 236 -17.89 4.88 -24.52
N PRO A 237 -17.49 6.14 -24.20
CA PRO A 237 -16.21 6.43 -23.54
C PRO A 237 -15.98 5.66 -22.23
N ASN A 238 -17.00 5.51 -21.40
CA ASN A 238 -16.92 4.73 -20.14
C ASN A 238 -17.19 3.23 -20.31
N CYS A 239 -16.99 2.68 -21.52
CA CYS A 239 -17.14 1.25 -21.77
C CYS A 239 -15.87 0.47 -21.42
N ASP A 240 -15.99 -0.58 -20.63
CA ASP A 240 -14.87 -1.43 -20.20
C ASP A 240 -14.30 -2.36 -21.27
N CYS A 241 -14.72 -2.22 -22.55
CA CYS A 241 -14.19 -3.05 -23.64
C CYS A 241 -12.72 -2.73 -23.99
N GLY A 242 -12.16 -1.63 -23.49
CA GLY A 242 -10.78 -1.22 -23.73
C GLY A 242 -10.55 -0.49 -25.05
N ARG A 243 -11.61 -0.11 -25.79
CA ARG A 243 -11.50 0.77 -26.95
C ARG A 243 -11.11 2.17 -26.53
N PHE A 244 -11.82 2.71 -25.55
CA PHE A 244 -11.55 4.00 -24.95
C PHE A 244 -10.79 3.80 -23.65
N VAL A 245 -9.71 4.54 -23.45
CA VAL A 245 -8.98 4.53 -22.18
C VAL A 245 -8.85 5.98 -21.69
N GLU A 246 -9.26 6.19 -20.45
CA GLU A 246 -9.06 7.46 -19.77
C GLU A 246 -7.56 7.74 -19.63
N ILE A 247 -7.12 8.89 -20.14
CA ILE A 247 -5.73 9.36 -20.11
C ILE A 247 -5.51 10.56 -19.20
N GLY A 248 -6.56 11.18 -18.68
CA GLY A 248 -6.49 12.28 -17.74
C GLY A 248 -7.85 12.71 -17.24
N ASN A 249 -7.88 13.18 -16.00
CA ASN A 249 -9.07 13.71 -15.34
C ASN A 249 -8.76 15.06 -14.69
N SER A 250 -9.61 16.07 -14.95
CA SER A 250 -9.56 17.38 -14.31
C SER A 250 -10.72 17.51 -13.33
N VAL A 251 -10.42 17.47 -12.03
CA VAL A 251 -11.40 17.69 -10.96
C VAL A 251 -11.47 19.17 -10.62
N PHE A 252 -12.68 19.69 -10.59
CA PHE A 252 -12.99 21.10 -10.30
C PHE A 252 -13.66 21.22 -8.95
N MET A 253 -12.86 21.26 -7.87
CA MET A 253 -13.38 21.43 -6.52
C MET A 253 -13.96 22.84 -6.35
N GLN A 254 -15.27 22.95 -6.40
CA GLN A 254 -15.97 24.24 -6.29
C GLN A 254 -17.12 24.25 -5.30
N PHE A 255 -17.51 23.10 -4.74
CA PHE A 255 -18.66 23.00 -3.85
C PHE A 255 -18.28 22.42 -2.48
N VAL A 256 -19.08 22.77 -1.48
CA VAL A 256 -19.06 22.14 -0.15
C VAL A 256 -20.49 21.79 0.26
N LYS A 257 -20.67 20.60 0.84
CA LYS A 257 -21.98 20.16 1.35
C LYS A 257 -22.25 20.84 2.69
N ASN A 258 -23.38 21.54 2.82
CA ASN A 258 -23.82 22.22 4.03
C ASN A 258 -24.52 21.25 4.99
N ALA A 259 -24.74 21.68 6.23
CA ALA A 259 -25.44 20.90 7.26
C ALA A 259 -26.92 20.62 6.92
N ASP A 260 -27.53 21.44 6.06
CA ASP A 260 -28.90 21.27 5.56
C ASP A 260 -29.00 20.27 4.38
N GLY A 261 -27.85 19.71 3.95
CA GLY A 261 -27.76 18.77 2.84
C GLY A 261 -27.61 19.42 1.45
N PHE A 262 -27.75 20.74 1.35
CA PHE A 262 -27.52 21.48 0.11
C PHE A 262 -26.04 21.81 -0.10
N PHE A 263 -25.71 22.26 -1.30
CA PHE A 263 -24.35 22.64 -1.68
C PHE A 263 -24.23 24.16 -1.82
N SER A 264 -23.10 24.69 -1.36
CA SER A 264 -22.69 26.07 -1.63
C SER A 264 -21.34 26.09 -2.32
N GLU A 265 -21.07 27.16 -3.07
CA GLU A 265 -19.76 27.33 -3.70
C GLU A 265 -18.67 27.58 -2.66
N LEU A 266 -17.48 26.97 -2.88
CA LEU A 266 -16.29 27.26 -2.11
C LEU A 266 -15.82 28.69 -2.36
N PRO A 267 -15.32 29.42 -1.34
CA PRO A 267 -14.74 30.75 -1.49
C PRO A 267 -13.54 30.78 -2.46
N LYS A 268 -12.80 29.68 -2.51
CA LYS A 268 -11.68 29.47 -3.43
C LYS A 268 -11.93 28.17 -4.18
N LYS A 269 -11.98 28.25 -5.49
CA LYS A 269 -12.13 27.08 -6.37
C LYS A 269 -10.76 26.51 -6.67
N ASN A 270 -10.63 25.20 -6.58
CA ASN A 270 -9.36 24.50 -6.77
C ASN A 270 -9.41 23.58 -7.99
N VAL A 271 -8.25 23.31 -8.57
CA VAL A 271 -8.08 22.31 -9.64
C VAL A 271 -7.18 21.20 -9.15
N ASP A 272 -7.62 19.97 -9.39
CA ASP A 272 -6.81 18.75 -9.27
C ASP A 272 -6.84 18.05 -10.62
N PHE A 273 -5.70 17.98 -11.31
CA PHE A 273 -5.55 17.17 -12.51
C PHE A 273 -4.72 15.94 -12.20
N GLY A 274 -5.18 14.79 -12.67
CA GLY A 274 -4.47 13.52 -12.65
C GLY A 274 -4.47 12.86 -14.03
N GLY A 275 -3.28 12.62 -14.58
CA GLY A 275 -3.08 11.83 -15.80
C GLY A 275 -2.13 10.67 -15.55
N GLY A 276 -2.53 9.44 -15.90
CA GLY A 276 -1.64 8.28 -15.79
C GLY A 276 -0.48 8.40 -16.77
N LEU A 277 0.75 8.53 -16.27
CA LEU A 277 1.94 8.67 -17.12
C LEU A 277 2.07 7.50 -18.10
N GLU A 278 1.83 6.28 -17.66
CA GLU A 278 1.83 5.08 -18.49
C GLU A 278 0.75 5.14 -19.56
N ARG A 279 -0.46 5.61 -19.18
CA ARG A 279 -1.59 5.75 -20.12
C ARG A 279 -1.32 6.81 -21.17
N LEU A 280 -0.75 7.93 -20.79
CA LEU A 280 -0.31 8.96 -21.73
C LEU A 280 0.81 8.44 -22.65
N THR A 281 1.75 7.67 -22.11
CA THR A 281 2.86 7.10 -22.88
C THR A 281 2.34 6.11 -23.93
N PHE A 282 1.48 5.12 -23.55
CA PHE A 282 0.98 4.18 -24.55
C PHE A 282 0.01 4.80 -25.56
N ALA A 283 -0.66 5.93 -25.21
CA ALA A 283 -1.42 6.70 -26.17
C ALA A 283 -0.51 7.31 -27.27
N THR A 284 0.70 7.80 -26.92
CA THR A 284 1.67 8.30 -27.92
C THR A 284 2.17 7.18 -28.85
N LEU A 285 2.18 5.94 -28.39
CA LEU A 285 2.53 4.77 -29.20
C LEU A 285 1.34 4.25 -30.02
N ASN A 286 0.16 4.80 -29.80
CA ASN A 286 -1.10 4.32 -30.37
C ASN A 286 -1.29 2.80 -30.21
N THR A 287 -0.91 2.25 -29.06
CA THR A 287 -1.08 0.84 -28.72
C THR A 287 -2.04 0.71 -27.54
N PRO A 288 -3.02 -0.21 -27.56
CA PRO A 288 -3.92 -0.41 -26.44
C PRO A 288 -3.31 -1.24 -25.30
N ASP A 289 -2.00 -1.51 -25.33
CA ASP A 289 -1.33 -2.37 -24.35
C ASP A 289 -0.24 -1.60 -23.59
N VAL A 290 -0.51 -1.27 -22.31
CA VAL A 290 0.40 -0.54 -21.44
C VAL A 290 1.76 -1.24 -21.24
N PHE A 291 1.79 -2.57 -21.31
CA PHE A 291 3.02 -3.36 -21.12
C PHE A 291 3.98 -3.32 -22.34
N LEU A 292 3.62 -2.58 -23.39
CA LEU A 292 4.48 -2.34 -24.54
C LEU A 292 5.30 -1.06 -24.45
N ILE A 293 5.07 -0.20 -23.44
CA ILE A 293 5.90 0.99 -23.23
C ILE A 293 7.31 0.59 -22.77
N ASP A 294 8.24 1.49 -22.96
CA ASP A 294 9.69 1.26 -22.78
C ASP A 294 10.08 0.78 -21.38
N VAL A 295 9.43 1.28 -20.33
CA VAL A 295 9.76 0.95 -18.93
C VAL A 295 9.64 -0.55 -18.62
N PHE A 296 8.78 -1.27 -19.33
CA PHE A 296 8.64 -2.73 -19.18
C PHE A 296 9.65 -3.51 -20.04
N GLY A 297 10.35 -2.86 -20.97
CA GLY A 297 11.14 -3.50 -22.00
C GLY A 297 12.19 -4.49 -21.47
N ALA A 298 13.09 -4.02 -20.62
CA ALA A 298 14.17 -4.84 -20.05
C ALA A 298 13.64 -5.99 -19.18
N SER A 299 12.65 -5.72 -18.31
CA SER A 299 12.01 -6.73 -17.47
C SER A 299 11.25 -7.77 -18.28
N LYS A 300 10.57 -7.35 -19.35
CA LYS A 300 9.89 -8.23 -20.31
C LYS A 300 10.87 -9.13 -21.04
N GLN A 301 11.97 -8.58 -21.53
CA GLN A 301 13.02 -9.34 -22.17
C GLN A 301 13.61 -10.41 -21.23
N ALA A 302 13.88 -10.06 -19.97
CA ALA A 302 14.35 -11.02 -18.97
C ALA A 302 13.37 -12.19 -18.77
N LEU A 303 12.06 -11.90 -18.74
CA LEU A 303 11.03 -12.96 -18.67
C LEU A 303 11.00 -13.83 -19.92
N GLU A 304 11.13 -13.26 -21.12
CA GLU A 304 11.20 -14.02 -22.36
C GLU A 304 12.41 -14.95 -22.40
N GLU A 305 13.57 -14.47 -21.95
CA GLU A 305 14.81 -15.27 -21.89
C GLU A 305 14.69 -16.42 -20.89
N LEU A 306 14.10 -16.16 -19.71
CA LEU A 306 13.98 -17.18 -18.65
C LEU A 306 12.89 -18.22 -18.94
N SER A 307 11.79 -17.82 -19.56
CA SER A 307 10.66 -18.71 -19.84
C SER A 307 10.77 -19.43 -21.19
N HIS A 308 11.63 -18.93 -22.08
CA HIS A 308 11.69 -19.32 -23.49
C HIS A 308 10.35 -19.14 -24.24
N LYS A 309 9.50 -18.21 -23.75
CA LYS A 309 8.21 -17.84 -24.33
C LYS A 309 8.22 -16.37 -24.73
N LYS A 310 7.29 -15.99 -25.64
CA LYS A 310 7.18 -14.61 -26.10
C LYS A 310 5.95 -13.93 -25.57
N TYR A 311 6.10 -12.66 -25.19
CA TYR A 311 4.96 -11.81 -24.85
C TYR A 311 4.03 -11.70 -26.07
N GLY A 312 2.73 -11.92 -25.87
CA GLY A 312 1.75 -11.91 -26.96
C GLY A 312 1.62 -13.26 -27.70
N GLU A 313 2.37 -14.30 -27.33
CA GLU A 313 2.32 -15.62 -27.96
C GLU A 313 0.94 -16.27 -27.83
N ASP A 314 0.41 -16.26 -26.62
CA ASP A 314 -0.96 -16.66 -26.31
C ASP A 314 -1.51 -15.87 -25.11
N ALA A 315 -2.82 -15.99 -24.87
CA ALA A 315 -3.50 -15.23 -23.83
C ALA A 315 -3.04 -15.59 -22.40
N VAL A 316 -2.71 -16.87 -22.14
CA VAL A 316 -2.29 -17.33 -20.80
C VAL A 316 -0.89 -16.86 -20.48
N VAL A 317 0.04 -17.04 -21.44
CA VAL A 317 1.42 -16.53 -21.34
C VAL A 317 1.41 -15.02 -21.14
N THR A 318 0.67 -14.30 -21.99
CA THR A 318 0.58 -12.84 -21.93
C THR A 318 0.05 -12.35 -20.58
N LYS A 319 -1.00 -12.99 -20.05
CA LYS A 319 -1.54 -12.67 -18.73
C LYS A 319 -0.51 -12.86 -17.62
N SER A 320 0.22 -13.98 -17.62
CA SER A 320 1.27 -14.25 -16.63
C SER A 320 2.40 -13.21 -16.71
N PHE A 321 2.82 -12.82 -17.92
CA PHE A 321 3.81 -11.75 -18.10
C PHE A 321 3.33 -10.43 -17.49
N ARG A 322 2.10 -10.00 -17.77
CA ARG A 322 1.52 -8.75 -17.27
C ARG A 322 1.48 -8.72 -15.75
N ILE A 323 1.05 -9.81 -15.12
CA ILE A 323 1.01 -9.92 -13.65
C ILE A 323 2.43 -9.82 -13.07
N ILE A 324 3.41 -10.55 -13.61
CA ILE A 324 4.79 -10.47 -13.11
C ILE A 324 5.36 -9.07 -13.30
N LEU A 325 5.18 -8.48 -14.48
CA LEU A 325 5.70 -7.15 -14.80
C LEU A 325 5.13 -6.08 -13.85
N ASP A 326 3.80 -6.02 -13.69
CA ASP A 326 3.18 -5.07 -12.79
C ASP A 326 3.62 -5.25 -11.33
N HIS A 327 3.45 -6.47 -10.82
CA HIS A 327 3.69 -6.76 -9.41
C HIS A 327 5.16 -6.57 -9.02
N MET A 328 6.08 -6.91 -9.91
CA MET A 328 7.51 -6.72 -9.64
C MET A 328 7.93 -5.25 -9.75
N ARG A 329 7.27 -4.46 -10.60
CA ARG A 329 7.49 -3.01 -10.63
C ARG A 329 7.08 -2.38 -9.31
N ALA A 330 5.86 -2.67 -8.83
CA ALA A 330 5.39 -2.22 -7.53
C ALA A 330 6.30 -2.68 -6.37
N ALA A 331 6.65 -3.97 -6.34
CA ALA A 331 7.53 -4.53 -5.31
C ALA A 331 8.92 -3.86 -5.28
N THR A 332 9.49 -3.55 -6.45
CA THR A 332 10.79 -2.88 -6.58
C THR A 332 10.77 -1.50 -5.90
N PHE A 333 9.73 -0.71 -6.15
CA PHE A 333 9.59 0.61 -5.52
C PHE A 333 9.30 0.53 -4.01
N MET A 334 8.42 -0.38 -3.57
CA MET A 334 8.17 -0.57 -2.13
C MET A 334 9.43 -1.01 -1.38
N LEU A 335 10.22 -1.92 -1.95
CA LEU A 335 11.49 -2.34 -1.37
C LEU A 335 12.52 -1.19 -1.34
N ALA A 336 12.55 -0.35 -2.38
CA ALA A 336 13.40 0.85 -2.40
C ALA A 336 13.06 1.84 -1.28
N GLU A 337 11.80 1.88 -0.84
CA GLU A 337 11.34 2.63 0.34
C GLU A 337 11.50 1.83 1.66
N HIS A 338 12.28 0.74 1.64
CA HIS A 338 12.55 -0.12 2.80
C HIS A 338 11.32 -0.84 3.40
N VAL A 339 10.24 -0.98 2.65
CA VAL A 339 9.15 -1.87 3.03
C VAL A 339 9.61 -3.31 2.84
N THR A 340 9.49 -4.15 3.87
CA THR A 340 9.88 -5.57 3.79
C THR A 340 8.65 -6.50 3.83
N PRO A 341 8.70 -7.67 3.18
CA PRO A 341 7.60 -8.62 3.20
C PRO A 341 7.23 -9.07 4.63
N SER A 342 6.01 -8.80 5.06
CA SER A 342 5.53 -9.08 6.41
C SER A 342 4.12 -9.69 6.42
N ASN A 343 3.51 -9.87 7.60
CA ASN A 343 2.15 -10.37 7.74
C ASN A 343 1.12 -9.25 7.96
N THR A 344 1.54 -8.00 7.99
CA THR A 344 0.70 -6.84 8.30
C THR A 344 0.98 -5.69 7.36
N GLU A 345 -0.01 -4.80 7.19
CA GLU A 345 0.12 -3.49 6.54
C GLU A 345 0.75 -3.56 5.12
N ALA A 346 1.56 -2.57 4.76
CA ALA A 346 2.21 -2.49 3.46
C ALA A 346 3.08 -3.72 3.14
N GLY A 347 3.75 -4.29 4.15
CA GLY A 347 4.56 -5.50 4.00
C GLY A 347 3.74 -6.75 3.65
N TYR A 348 2.48 -6.83 4.08
CA TYR A 348 1.56 -7.89 3.67
C TYR A 348 1.21 -7.78 2.18
N VAL A 349 0.89 -6.57 1.73
CA VAL A 349 0.58 -6.33 0.32
C VAL A 349 1.79 -6.62 -0.56
N LEU A 350 2.97 -6.13 -0.17
CA LEU A 350 4.23 -6.43 -0.85
C LEU A 350 4.47 -7.95 -0.97
N ARG A 351 4.29 -8.69 0.13
CA ARG A 351 4.41 -10.16 0.12
C ARG A 351 3.40 -10.80 -0.83
N ARG A 352 2.17 -10.32 -0.88
CA ARG A 352 1.12 -10.81 -1.78
C ARG A 352 1.52 -10.62 -3.24
N LEU A 353 2.02 -9.44 -3.63
CA LEU A 353 2.50 -9.15 -4.98
C LEU A 353 3.64 -10.09 -5.39
N ILE A 354 4.66 -10.22 -4.53
CA ILE A 354 5.82 -11.10 -4.76
C ILE A 354 5.37 -12.55 -4.97
N ARG A 355 4.47 -13.06 -4.12
CA ARG A 355 3.98 -14.45 -4.21
C ARG A 355 3.13 -14.70 -5.44
N ARG A 356 2.32 -13.73 -5.87
CA ARG A 356 1.58 -13.83 -7.14
C ARG A 356 2.53 -13.86 -8.33
N ALA A 357 3.58 -13.05 -8.32
CA ALA A 357 4.60 -13.06 -9.36
C ALA A 357 5.35 -14.41 -9.41
N ILE A 358 5.70 -15.01 -8.26
CA ILE A 358 6.33 -16.34 -8.21
C ILE A 358 5.41 -17.42 -8.80
N ARG A 359 4.14 -17.41 -8.46
CA ARG A 359 3.14 -18.35 -9.01
C ARG A 359 3.05 -18.25 -10.53
N GLU A 360 2.98 -17.03 -11.07
CA GLU A 360 2.91 -16.85 -12.52
C GLU A 360 4.23 -17.22 -13.20
N ALA A 361 5.38 -17.02 -12.55
CA ALA A 361 6.67 -17.50 -13.02
C ALA A 361 6.73 -19.03 -13.07
N ASP A 362 6.21 -19.72 -12.05
CA ASP A 362 6.09 -21.18 -12.03
C ASP A 362 5.21 -21.68 -13.19
N ARG A 363 4.08 -21.00 -13.47
CA ARG A 363 3.20 -21.27 -14.63
C ARG A 363 3.93 -21.11 -15.97
N LEU A 364 4.84 -20.16 -16.06
CA LEU A 364 5.69 -19.98 -17.24
C LEU A 364 6.82 -21.02 -17.35
N GLY A 365 7.02 -21.86 -16.33
CA GLY A 365 8.09 -22.85 -16.24
C GLY A 365 9.41 -22.31 -15.69
N ILE A 366 9.42 -21.11 -15.11
CA ILE A 366 10.60 -20.48 -14.54
C ILE A 366 10.74 -20.88 -13.07
N GLN A 367 11.81 -21.59 -12.72
CA GLN A 367 11.98 -22.15 -11.38
C GLN A 367 12.95 -21.38 -10.48
N ASP A 368 13.83 -20.52 -11.03
CA ASP A 368 14.87 -19.85 -10.26
C ASP A 368 15.05 -18.38 -10.66
N ALA A 369 15.37 -17.54 -9.67
CA ALA A 369 15.92 -16.19 -9.79
C ALA A 369 15.16 -15.22 -10.74
N VAL A 370 13.86 -15.43 -10.93
CA VAL A 370 13.07 -14.58 -11.85
C VAL A 370 12.91 -13.18 -11.29
N LEU A 371 12.61 -13.06 -9.99
CA LEU A 371 12.25 -11.79 -9.38
C LEU A 371 13.41 -10.79 -9.39
N THR A 372 14.61 -11.26 -9.06
CA THR A 372 15.82 -10.41 -9.02
C THR A 372 16.18 -9.87 -10.40
N LYS A 373 16.04 -10.66 -11.46
CA LYS A 373 16.31 -10.21 -12.85
C LYS A 373 15.27 -9.21 -13.35
N VAL A 374 14.00 -9.44 -13.04
CA VAL A 374 12.91 -8.51 -13.41
C VAL A 374 13.05 -7.19 -12.66
N ALA A 375 13.36 -7.23 -11.36
CA ALA A 375 13.58 -6.03 -10.54
C ALA A 375 14.81 -5.23 -10.99
N GLU A 376 15.89 -5.89 -11.42
CA GLU A 376 17.07 -5.22 -11.98
C GLU A 376 16.71 -4.41 -13.23
N GLY A 377 15.84 -4.96 -14.10
CA GLY A 377 15.32 -4.24 -15.26
C GLY A 377 14.66 -2.91 -14.88
N TYR A 378 13.85 -2.90 -13.83
CA TYR A 378 13.23 -1.66 -13.32
C TYR A 378 14.24 -0.72 -12.65
N ALA A 379 15.15 -1.24 -11.84
CA ALA A 379 16.18 -0.41 -11.22
C ALA A 379 17.00 0.36 -12.26
N LEU A 380 17.31 -0.29 -13.39
CA LEU A 380 18.00 0.34 -14.51
C LEU A 380 17.12 1.33 -15.28
N ALA A 381 15.85 1.01 -15.53
CA ALA A 381 14.93 1.89 -16.25
C ALA A 381 14.65 3.21 -15.50
N TYR A 382 14.66 3.17 -14.18
CA TYR A 382 14.34 4.33 -13.33
C TYR A 382 15.55 5.06 -12.75
N LYS A 383 16.80 4.63 -13.01
CA LYS A 383 18.01 5.15 -12.36
C LYS A 383 18.20 6.67 -12.48
N ASP A 384 17.79 7.25 -13.62
CA ASP A 384 18.01 8.67 -13.91
C ASP A 384 16.95 9.56 -13.24
N HIS A 385 15.73 9.05 -13.03
CA HIS A 385 14.65 9.82 -12.45
C HIS A 385 14.40 9.50 -10.97
N TYR A 386 14.56 8.23 -10.58
CA TYR A 386 14.44 7.75 -9.21
C TYR A 386 15.73 7.03 -8.78
N PRO A 387 16.86 7.74 -8.62
CA PRO A 387 18.16 7.13 -8.35
C PRO A 387 18.17 6.26 -7.08
N HIS A 388 17.35 6.58 -6.08
CA HIS A 388 17.22 5.78 -4.86
C HIS A 388 16.78 4.32 -5.13
N VAL A 389 16.02 4.05 -6.20
CA VAL A 389 15.63 2.69 -6.59
C VAL A 389 16.85 1.91 -7.09
N TYR A 390 17.69 2.54 -7.88
CA TYR A 390 18.94 1.95 -8.35
C TYR A 390 19.95 1.75 -7.22
N ASP A 391 20.06 2.69 -6.32
CA ASP A 391 20.97 2.63 -5.17
C ASP A 391 20.57 1.51 -4.19
N ALA A 392 19.27 1.25 -4.02
CA ALA A 392 18.74 0.20 -3.17
C ALA A 392 18.80 -1.21 -3.79
N ARG A 393 19.28 -1.39 -5.04
CA ARG A 393 19.16 -2.68 -5.77
C ARG A 393 19.74 -3.88 -5.03
N ALA A 394 20.82 -3.73 -4.27
CA ALA A 394 21.38 -4.83 -3.50
C ALA A 394 20.43 -5.32 -2.40
N PHE A 395 19.79 -4.39 -1.69
CA PHE A 395 18.77 -4.69 -0.69
C PHE A 395 17.52 -5.32 -1.35
N ILE A 396 17.08 -4.77 -2.48
CA ILE A 396 15.95 -5.30 -3.25
C ILE A 396 16.20 -6.76 -3.65
N GLN A 397 17.37 -7.06 -4.20
CA GLN A 397 17.76 -8.42 -4.61
C GLN A 397 17.76 -9.38 -3.41
N GLU A 398 18.34 -8.98 -2.28
CA GLU A 398 18.41 -9.79 -1.06
C GLU A 398 17.01 -10.14 -0.53
N GLU A 399 16.12 -9.16 -0.40
CA GLU A 399 14.77 -9.39 0.12
C GLU A 399 13.90 -10.23 -0.85
N LEU A 400 14.01 -9.98 -2.15
CA LEU A 400 13.31 -10.79 -3.15
C LEU A 400 13.78 -12.24 -3.14
N GLN A 401 15.09 -12.48 -3.08
CA GLN A 401 15.63 -13.83 -3.02
C GLN A 401 15.16 -14.56 -1.77
N LYS A 402 15.20 -13.92 -0.60
CA LYS A 402 14.72 -14.51 0.66
C LYS A 402 13.26 -14.93 0.58
N GLU A 403 12.37 -14.06 0.07
CA GLU A 403 10.94 -14.38 -0.01
C GLU A 403 10.66 -15.41 -1.12
N GLU A 404 11.38 -15.38 -2.24
CA GLU A 404 11.25 -16.35 -3.32
C GLU A 404 11.65 -17.77 -2.86
N GLU A 405 12.81 -17.94 -2.25
CA GLU A 405 13.28 -19.23 -1.72
C GLU A 405 12.33 -19.80 -0.68
N LYS A 406 11.82 -18.94 0.21
CA LYS A 406 10.87 -19.33 1.25
C LYS A 406 9.53 -19.75 0.65
N PHE A 407 9.01 -18.97 -0.29
CA PHE A 407 7.67 -19.21 -0.83
C PHE A 407 7.62 -20.37 -1.81
N ARG A 408 8.66 -20.64 -2.60
CA ARG A 408 8.67 -21.79 -3.52
C ARG A 408 8.46 -23.12 -2.79
N LYS A 409 9.00 -23.27 -1.58
CA LYS A 409 8.74 -24.44 -0.72
C LYS A 409 7.27 -24.54 -0.32
N THR A 410 6.68 -23.41 0.07
CA THR A 410 5.24 -23.32 0.44
C THR A 410 4.35 -23.56 -0.78
N LEU A 411 4.71 -23.00 -1.94
CA LEU A 411 3.96 -23.13 -3.19
C LEU A 411 3.84 -24.58 -3.63
N ALA A 412 4.96 -25.29 -3.70
CA ALA A 412 4.97 -26.70 -4.10
C ALA A 412 4.10 -27.58 -3.18
N GLN A 413 4.19 -27.37 -1.86
CA GLN A 413 3.38 -28.11 -0.90
C GLN A 413 1.89 -27.72 -0.99
N GLY A 414 1.61 -26.41 -1.09
CA GLY A 414 0.24 -25.90 -1.18
C GLY A 414 -0.48 -26.37 -2.44
N LEU A 415 0.18 -26.33 -3.60
CA LEU A 415 -0.39 -26.85 -4.86
C LEU A 415 -0.67 -28.36 -4.78
N LYS A 416 0.24 -29.12 -4.19
CA LYS A 416 0.02 -30.57 -3.97
C LYS A 416 -1.20 -30.86 -3.11
N GLU A 417 -1.41 -30.12 -2.04
CA GLU A 417 -2.57 -30.29 -1.17
C GLU A 417 -3.86 -29.77 -1.82
N PHE A 418 -3.77 -28.69 -2.59
CA PHE A 418 -4.90 -28.17 -3.36
C PHE A 418 -5.39 -29.19 -4.42
N GLU A 419 -4.49 -29.86 -5.15
CA GLU A 419 -4.87 -30.90 -6.10
C GLU A 419 -5.60 -32.09 -5.40
N LYS A 420 -5.24 -32.44 -4.16
CA LYS A 420 -5.99 -33.42 -3.38
C LYS A 420 -7.40 -32.95 -3.01
N ILE A 421 -7.56 -31.65 -2.72
CA ILE A 421 -8.87 -31.05 -2.45
C ILE A 421 -9.74 -31.12 -3.72
N LEU A 422 -9.18 -30.78 -4.88
CA LEU A 422 -9.91 -30.86 -6.16
C LEU A 422 -10.44 -32.28 -6.46
N GLN A 423 -9.72 -33.33 -6.04
CA GLN A 423 -10.18 -34.72 -6.21
C GLN A 423 -11.46 -35.02 -5.42
N LYS A 424 -11.80 -34.23 -4.40
CA LYS A 424 -13.06 -34.35 -3.65
C LYS A 424 -14.26 -33.78 -4.42
N GLY A 425 -14.03 -33.05 -5.53
CA GLY A 425 -15.06 -32.44 -6.36
C GLY A 425 -15.65 -31.13 -5.81
N THR A 426 -15.16 -30.64 -4.69
CA THR A 426 -15.59 -29.38 -4.07
C THR A 426 -14.40 -28.67 -3.43
N VAL A 427 -14.43 -27.33 -3.43
CA VAL A 427 -13.49 -26.48 -2.69
C VAL A 427 -14.29 -25.60 -1.76
N THR A 428 -14.04 -25.67 -0.47
CA THR A 428 -14.82 -24.99 0.57
C THR A 428 -13.99 -23.92 1.26
N ALA A 429 -14.64 -22.99 1.99
CA ALA A 429 -13.95 -22.02 2.85
C ALA A 429 -13.08 -22.69 3.92
N GLU A 430 -13.44 -23.90 4.39
CA GLU A 430 -12.63 -24.71 5.31
C GLU A 430 -11.33 -25.18 4.67
N ASP A 431 -11.38 -25.62 3.39
CA ASP A 431 -10.19 -26.04 2.68
C ASP A 431 -9.22 -24.86 2.47
N VAL A 432 -9.76 -23.67 2.14
CA VAL A 432 -8.96 -22.42 2.05
C VAL A 432 -8.30 -22.11 3.38
N PHE A 433 -9.07 -22.15 4.46
CA PHE A 433 -8.57 -21.89 5.81
C PHE A 433 -7.50 -22.90 6.24
N MET A 434 -7.68 -24.18 5.95
CA MET A 434 -6.72 -25.24 6.25
C MET A 434 -5.40 -25.04 5.47
N LEU A 435 -5.48 -24.74 4.18
CA LEU A 435 -4.31 -24.44 3.36
C LEU A 435 -3.51 -23.26 3.91
N PHE A 436 -4.23 -22.21 4.34
CA PHE A 436 -3.60 -21.03 4.93
C PHE A 436 -2.94 -21.31 6.28
N THR A 437 -3.65 -21.95 7.21
CA THR A 437 -3.19 -22.12 8.59
C THR A 437 -2.14 -23.23 8.73
N THR A 438 -2.29 -24.32 7.98
CA THR A 438 -1.43 -25.52 8.10
C THR A 438 -0.22 -25.45 7.19
N TYR A 439 -0.42 -24.99 5.95
CA TYR A 439 0.64 -25.01 4.94
C TYR A 439 1.21 -23.60 4.63
N GLY A 440 0.60 -22.53 5.16
CA GLY A 440 1.02 -21.16 4.89
C GLY A 440 0.71 -20.72 3.46
N PHE A 441 -0.18 -21.44 2.76
CA PHE A 441 -0.57 -21.15 1.39
C PHE A 441 -1.60 -20.00 1.40
N PRO A 442 -1.38 -18.90 0.66
CA PRO A 442 -2.25 -17.72 0.73
C PRO A 442 -3.70 -18.04 0.38
N SER A 443 -4.65 -17.53 1.19
CA SER A 443 -6.09 -17.74 0.98
C SER A 443 -6.56 -17.21 -0.37
N GLU A 444 -6.10 -16.03 -0.76
CA GLU A 444 -6.43 -15.37 -2.03
C GLU A 444 -5.95 -16.24 -3.21
N MET A 445 -4.76 -16.82 -3.10
CA MET A 445 -4.23 -17.70 -4.14
C MET A 445 -5.04 -19.01 -4.26
N THR A 446 -5.55 -19.53 -3.14
CA THR A 446 -6.45 -20.70 -3.15
C THR A 446 -7.76 -20.36 -3.85
N VAL A 447 -8.33 -19.18 -3.58
CA VAL A 447 -9.56 -18.70 -4.22
C VAL A 447 -9.35 -18.53 -5.74
N ASP A 448 -8.25 -17.91 -6.16
CA ASP A 448 -7.89 -17.73 -7.57
C ASP A 448 -7.78 -19.08 -8.29
N LEU A 449 -7.04 -20.03 -7.69
CA LEU A 449 -6.88 -21.37 -8.23
C LEU A 449 -8.23 -22.12 -8.35
N ALA A 450 -9.08 -21.98 -7.35
CA ALA A 450 -10.40 -22.59 -7.36
C ALA A 450 -11.27 -22.00 -8.48
N LYS A 451 -11.26 -20.67 -8.64
CA LYS A 451 -11.99 -19.96 -9.71
C LYS A 451 -11.49 -20.39 -11.10
N GLU A 452 -10.18 -20.53 -11.29
CA GLU A 452 -9.58 -21.03 -12.54
C GLU A 452 -10.03 -22.46 -12.90
N ARG A 453 -10.35 -23.27 -11.89
CA ARG A 453 -10.87 -24.65 -12.04
C ARG A 453 -12.40 -24.74 -12.06
N GLY A 454 -13.09 -23.58 -12.11
CA GLY A 454 -14.56 -23.49 -12.20
C GLY A 454 -15.30 -23.62 -10.87
N PHE A 455 -14.59 -23.52 -9.73
CA PHE A 455 -15.21 -23.49 -8.41
C PHE A 455 -15.46 -22.07 -7.94
N SER A 456 -16.63 -21.82 -7.36
CA SER A 456 -16.95 -20.57 -6.67
C SER A 456 -16.86 -20.77 -5.17
N ILE A 457 -16.14 -19.92 -4.47
CA ILE A 457 -16.03 -19.95 -3.01
C ILE A 457 -16.58 -18.64 -2.47
N ASN A 458 -17.36 -18.73 -1.39
CA ASN A 458 -17.90 -17.56 -0.72
C ASN A 458 -16.80 -16.85 0.09
N ASN A 459 -16.42 -15.66 -0.34
CA ASN A 459 -15.40 -14.86 0.34
C ASN A 459 -15.82 -14.44 1.76
N ASP A 460 -17.10 -14.16 1.99
CA ASP A 460 -17.61 -13.78 3.31
C ASP A 460 -17.40 -14.91 4.34
N GLU A 461 -17.54 -16.17 3.91
CA GLU A 461 -17.27 -17.33 4.77
C GLU A 461 -15.78 -17.48 5.11
N ILE A 462 -14.90 -17.18 4.14
CA ILE A 462 -13.44 -17.19 4.39
C ILE A 462 -13.09 -16.09 5.38
N GLU A 463 -13.57 -14.87 5.17
CA GLU A 463 -13.32 -13.74 6.05
C GLU A 463 -13.87 -13.98 7.46
N ALA A 464 -15.07 -14.52 7.58
CA ALA A 464 -15.67 -14.87 8.86
C ALA A 464 -14.82 -15.89 9.62
N ARG A 465 -14.29 -16.94 8.94
CA ARG A 465 -13.39 -17.94 9.55
C ARG A 465 -12.03 -17.34 9.92
N MET A 466 -11.44 -16.53 9.05
CA MET A 466 -10.19 -15.84 9.35
C MET A 466 -10.34 -14.92 10.57
N LYS A 467 -11.44 -14.16 10.62
CA LYS A 467 -11.79 -13.31 11.74
C LYS A 467 -12.02 -14.11 13.02
N GLN A 468 -12.78 -15.19 12.95
CA GLN A 468 -13.01 -16.07 14.09
C GLN A 468 -11.70 -16.63 14.64
N HIS A 469 -10.80 -17.09 13.77
CA HIS A 469 -9.48 -17.58 14.17
C HIS A 469 -8.61 -16.46 14.76
N GLN A 470 -8.65 -15.27 14.17
CA GLN A 470 -7.96 -14.09 14.67
C GLN A 470 -8.52 -13.67 16.04
N ASP A 471 -9.85 -13.69 16.20
CA ASP A 471 -10.53 -13.37 17.46
C ASP A 471 -10.27 -14.43 18.52
N GLN A 472 -10.24 -15.72 18.16
CA GLN A 472 -9.82 -16.81 19.04
C GLN A 472 -8.34 -16.69 19.43
N SER A 473 -7.48 -16.34 18.48
CA SER A 473 -6.06 -16.04 18.74
C SER A 473 -5.91 -14.79 19.60
N ARG A 474 -6.72 -13.75 19.36
CA ARG A 474 -6.78 -12.52 20.18
C ARG A 474 -7.45 -12.78 21.52
N ALA A 475 -8.53 -13.55 21.60
CA ALA A 475 -9.17 -13.94 22.86
C ALA A 475 -8.25 -14.85 23.68
N GLY A 476 -7.56 -15.79 23.03
CA GLY A 476 -6.45 -16.54 23.63
C GLY A 476 -5.28 -15.63 24.03
N ALA A 477 -5.07 -14.54 23.31
CA ALA A 477 -4.09 -13.49 23.67
C ALA A 477 -4.68 -12.50 24.70
N SER A 478 -5.95 -12.08 24.62
CA SER A 478 -6.57 -11.13 25.55
C SER A 478 -6.92 -11.73 26.90
N GLN A 479 -7.18 -13.02 26.99
CA GLN A 479 -7.10 -13.75 28.26
C GLN A 479 -5.66 -13.83 28.81
N LYS A 480 -4.65 -13.52 27.96
CA LYS A 480 -3.23 -13.44 28.33
C LYS A 480 -2.73 -12.01 28.54
N PHE A 481 -3.53 -10.98 28.26
CA PHE A 481 -3.13 -9.57 28.32
C PHE A 481 -3.58 -8.85 29.59
N ALA A 482 -3.05 -9.34 30.72
CA ALA A 482 -2.71 -8.48 31.85
C ALA A 482 -1.20 -8.64 32.09
N GLY A 483 -0.36 -7.91 31.31
CA GLY A 483 1.11 -7.98 31.41
C GLY A 483 1.77 -9.27 30.87
N GLY A 484 1.15 -10.00 29.93
CA GLY A 484 1.68 -11.27 29.40
C GLY A 484 1.55 -12.48 30.35
N LEU A 485 0.83 -12.32 31.46
CA LEU A 485 0.65 -13.32 32.51
C LEU A 485 -0.51 -14.26 32.18
N ALA A 486 -0.30 -15.58 32.34
CA ALA A 486 -1.35 -16.57 32.18
C ALA A 486 -2.32 -16.59 33.38
N ASP A 487 -1.83 -16.27 34.57
CA ASP A 487 -2.56 -16.16 35.82
C ASP A 487 -1.81 -15.24 36.81
N HIS A 488 -2.29 -15.11 38.04
CA HIS A 488 -1.66 -14.34 39.13
C HIS A 488 -1.09 -15.22 40.24
N SER A 489 -0.70 -16.47 39.93
CA SER A 489 -0.03 -17.32 40.90
C SER A 489 1.33 -16.74 41.31
N GLU A 490 1.79 -17.07 42.50
CA GLU A 490 3.09 -16.60 43.01
C GLU A 490 4.22 -16.94 42.02
N GLN A 491 4.18 -18.11 41.40
CA GLN A 491 5.19 -18.52 40.45
C GLN A 491 5.17 -17.67 39.18
N THR A 492 3.98 -17.29 38.67
CA THR A 492 3.83 -16.43 37.51
C THR A 492 4.29 -15.01 37.85
N VAL A 493 4.01 -14.48 39.04
CA VAL A 493 4.51 -13.18 39.50
C VAL A 493 6.04 -13.15 39.59
N ARG A 494 6.67 -14.23 40.08
CA ARG A 494 8.14 -14.39 40.10
C ARG A 494 8.71 -14.35 38.68
N TYR A 495 8.13 -15.09 37.77
CA TYR A 495 8.55 -15.05 36.37
C TYR A 495 8.33 -13.66 35.71
N HIS A 496 7.30 -12.92 36.10
CA HIS A 496 7.06 -11.59 35.60
C HIS A 496 8.18 -10.61 35.98
N THR A 497 8.58 -10.62 37.24
CA THR A 497 9.73 -9.80 37.67
C THR A 497 11.03 -10.30 37.03
N THR A 498 11.22 -11.62 36.91
CA THR A 498 12.39 -12.21 36.20
C THR A 498 12.45 -11.74 34.74
N HIS A 499 11.30 -11.55 34.08
CA HIS A 499 11.21 -11.09 32.71
C HIS A 499 11.80 -9.67 32.54
N HIS A 500 11.50 -8.73 33.45
CA HIS A 500 12.07 -7.39 33.45
C HIS A 500 13.60 -7.43 33.67
N ILE A 501 14.07 -8.25 34.61
CA ILE A 501 15.51 -8.42 34.85
C ILE A 501 16.19 -9.01 33.60
N LEU A 502 15.56 -10.00 32.95
CA LEU A 502 16.06 -10.62 31.72
C LEU A 502 16.17 -9.65 30.56
N LEU A 503 15.19 -8.79 30.34
CA LEU A 503 15.26 -7.78 29.27
C LEU A 503 16.45 -6.86 29.49
N LYS A 504 16.63 -6.35 30.71
CA LYS A 504 17.79 -5.53 31.05
C LYS A 504 19.12 -6.25 30.90
N ALA A 505 19.20 -7.50 31.31
CA ALA A 505 20.38 -8.33 31.14
C ALA A 505 20.73 -8.55 29.65
N LEU A 506 19.72 -8.76 28.81
CA LEU A 506 19.91 -8.84 27.35
C LEU A 506 20.45 -7.54 26.76
N GLN A 507 19.94 -6.39 27.20
CA GLN A 507 20.45 -5.07 26.77
C GLN A 507 21.92 -4.87 27.19
N MET A 508 22.29 -5.28 28.40
CA MET A 508 23.67 -5.17 28.89
C MET A 508 24.66 -6.04 28.12
N VAL A 509 24.24 -7.21 27.64
CA VAL A 509 25.11 -8.18 26.96
C VAL A 509 25.12 -7.99 25.44
N LEU A 510 23.99 -7.61 24.84
CA LEU A 510 23.81 -7.54 23.38
C LEU A 510 23.75 -6.12 22.84
N GLY A 511 23.56 -5.11 23.70
CA GLY A 511 23.47 -3.68 23.34
C GLY A 511 22.10 -3.08 23.58
N SER A 512 22.07 -1.73 23.64
CA SER A 512 20.86 -0.93 23.94
C SER A 512 19.73 -1.08 22.91
N ASP A 513 20.02 -1.56 21.70
CA ASP A 513 19.05 -1.74 20.62
C ASP A 513 18.17 -3.00 20.80
N VAL A 514 18.37 -3.72 21.91
CA VAL A 514 17.52 -4.84 22.27
C VAL A 514 16.22 -4.34 22.91
N HIS A 515 15.11 -4.57 22.23
CA HIS A 515 13.77 -4.21 22.72
C HIS A 515 12.86 -5.43 22.75
N GLN A 516 11.93 -5.46 23.69
CA GLN A 516 10.89 -6.48 23.74
C GLN A 516 9.99 -6.37 22.50
N ARG A 517 9.69 -7.55 21.92
CA ARG A 517 8.76 -7.71 20.79
C ARG A 517 7.56 -8.60 21.11
N GLY A 518 7.57 -9.20 22.29
CA GLY A 518 6.48 -10.02 22.82
C GLY A 518 6.89 -10.79 24.04
N SER A 519 5.91 -11.17 24.85
CA SER A 519 6.12 -11.97 26.07
C SER A 519 5.04 -13.04 26.23
N ASN A 520 5.31 -14.07 27.00
CA ASN A 520 4.34 -15.03 27.49
C ASN A 520 4.86 -15.71 28.75
N ILE A 521 4.16 -15.52 29.85
CA ILE A 521 4.57 -15.96 31.19
C ILE A 521 3.51 -16.91 31.76
N THR A 522 3.92 -18.10 32.14
CA THR A 522 3.11 -19.15 32.78
C THR A 522 3.76 -19.61 34.08
N ALA A 523 3.09 -20.42 34.87
CA ALA A 523 3.67 -20.98 36.07
C ALA A 523 4.86 -21.93 35.80
N GLU A 524 5.03 -22.41 34.56
CA GLU A 524 6.10 -23.36 34.19
C GLU A 524 7.32 -22.65 33.60
N ARG A 525 7.12 -21.48 32.92
CA ARG A 525 8.21 -20.81 32.23
C ARG A 525 7.88 -19.35 31.90
N LEU A 526 8.91 -18.57 31.61
CA LEU A 526 8.79 -17.32 30.90
C LEU A 526 9.26 -17.46 29.46
N ARG A 527 8.69 -16.63 28.55
CA ARG A 527 9.14 -16.46 27.19
C ARG A 527 9.25 -14.97 26.88
N ILE A 528 10.36 -14.57 26.32
CA ILE A 528 10.57 -13.24 25.76
C ILE A 528 10.96 -13.33 24.28
N ASP A 529 10.34 -12.52 23.46
CA ASP A 529 10.73 -12.26 22.07
C ASP A 529 11.39 -10.88 22.03
N PHE A 530 12.58 -10.78 21.46
CA PHE A 530 13.39 -9.56 21.49
C PHE A 530 14.11 -9.31 20.17
N SER A 531 14.41 -8.03 19.87
CA SER A 531 15.17 -7.63 18.68
C SER A 531 16.63 -8.08 18.81
N SER A 532 17.10 -8.90 17.87
CA SER A 532 18.51 -9.26 17.72
C SER A 532 18.76 -9.82 16.32
N PRO A 533 19.81 -9.33 15.61
CA PRO A 533 20.10 -9.78 14.25
C PRO A 533 20.75 -11.17 14.22
N ALA A 534 21.38 -11.60 15.31
CA ALA A 534 22.16 -12.84 15.37
C ALA A 534 21.74 -13.74 16.53
N LYS A 535 22.07 -15.03 16.41
CA LYS A 535 21.95 -16.00 17.50
C LYS A 535 22.96 -15.66 18.61
N MET A 536 22.54 -15.77 19.87
CA MET A 536 23.44 -15.61 21.02
C MET A 536 24.50 -16.72 21.06
N THR A 537 25.73 -16.34 21.41
CA THR A 537 26.76 -17.33 21.74
C THR A 537 26.49 -17.95 23.11
N ASP A 538 27.13 -19.08 23.42
CA ASP A 538 26.96 -19.72 24.72
C ASP A 538 27.56 -18.88 25.85
N GLU A 539 28.63 -18.11 25.58
CA GLU A 539 29.19 -17.13 26.50
C GLU A 539 28.21 -15.99 26.81
N GLN A 540 27.52 -15.49 25.79
CA GLN A 540 26.49 -14.44 25.95
C GLN A 540 25.30 -14.95 26.77
N LYS A 541 24.83 -16.19 26.53
CA LYS A 541 23.77 -16.81 27.34
C LYS A 541 24.20 -16.98 28.81
N THR A 542 25.41 -17.45 29.04
CA THR A 542 25.98 -17.60 30.39
C THR A 542 26.09 -16.26 31.10
N ALA A 543 26.51 -15.20 30.38
CA ALA A 543 26.58 -13.83 30.92
C ALA A 543 25.19 -13.29 31.29
N VAL A 544 24.18 -13.50 30.46
CA VAL A 544 22.79 -13.12 30.75
C VAL A 544 22.25 -13.84 31.95
N GLU A 545 22.42 -15.19 32.02
CA GLU A 545 22.01 -16.00 33.18
C GLU A 545 22.67 -15.52 34.46
N LYS A 546 23.98 -15.20 34.37
CA LYS A 546 24.73 -14.70 35.54
C LYS A 546 24.15 -13.36 36.02
N ILE A 547 23.92 -12.40 35.14
CA ILE A 547 23.37 -11.09 35.53
C ILE A 547 21.99 -11.26 36.18
N VAL A 548 21.08 -12.07 35.59
CA VAL A 548 19.77 -12.32 36.17
C VAL A 548 19.88 -12.92 37.58
N ASN A 549 20.75 -13.90 37.76
CA ASN A 549 20.93 -14.55 39.07
C ASN A 549 21.64 -13.65 40.09
N ASP A 550 22.59 -12.80 39.66
CA ASP A 550 23.23 -11.82 40.54
C ASP A 550 22.21 -10.80 41.09
N ILE A 551 21.23 -10.36 40.27
CA ILE A 551 20.15 -9.45 40.69
C ILE A 551 19.17 -10.18 41.65
N ILE A 552 18.88 -11.45 41.45
CA ILE A 552 18.10 -12.25 42.39
C ILE A 552 18.80 -12.32 43.75
N ASP A 553 20.12 -12.57 43.76
CA ASP A 553 20.93 -12.65 44.96
C ASP A 553 21.10 -11.31 45.69
N ALA A 554 21.11 -10.20 44.92
CA ALA A 554 21.23 -8.87 45.46
C ALA A 554 20.00 -8.41 46.27
N LYS A 555 18.87 -9.12 46.18
CA LYS A 555 17.64 -8.87 46.97
C LYS A 555 17.18 -7.41 46.87
N LEU A 556 17.11 -6.89 45.68
CA LEU A 556 16.75 -5.50 45.43
C LEU A 556 15.24 -5.26 45.61
N PRO A 557 14.82 -4.11 46.16
CA PRO A 557 13.43 -3.76 46.25
C PRO A 557 12.83 -3.53 44.85
N VAL A 558 11.57 -3.93 44.69
CA VAL A 558 10.76 -3.70 43.48
C VAL A 558 9.64 -2.71 43.84
N THR A 559 9.69 -1.50 43.29
CA THR A 559 8.74 -0.43 43.63
C THR A 559 7.89 -0.05 42.44
N ARG A 560 6.67 0.43 42.73
CA ARG A 560 5.71 0.90 41.73
C ARG A 560 5.48 2.42 41.89
N THR A 561 5.63 3.15 40.81
CA THR A 561 5.33 4.59 40.78
C THR A 561 4.33 4.89 39.68
N VAL A 562 3.35 5.77 39.94
CA VAL A 562 2.44 6.27 38.92
C VAL A 562 2.86 7.71 38.57
N MET A 563 3.16 7.95 37.30
CA MET A 563 3.67 9.24 36.84
C MET A 563 3.16 9.60 35.43
N PRO A 564 3.31 10.85 34.98
CA PRO A 564 3.05 11.23 33.60
C PRO A 564 3.91 10.43 32.62
N ARG A 565 3.29 9.95 31.54
CA ARG A 565 3.98 9.16 30.50
C ARG A 565 5.24 9.84 29.96
N VAL A 566 5.15 11.14 29.64
CA VAL A 566 6.26 11.93 29.12
C VAL A 566 7.46 12.00 30.09
N GLU A 567 7.21 11.93 31.38
CA GLU A 567 8.23 11.92 32.41
C GLU A 567 8.91 10.55 32.50
N ALA A 568 8.13 9.47 32.46
CA ALA A 568 8.65 8.11 32.43
C ALA A 568 9.49 7.83 31.17
N GLU A 569 9.08 8.35 30.02
CA GLU A 569 9.84 8.28 28.77
C GLU A 569 11.19 9.02 28.87
N LYS A 570 11.23 10.20 29.50
CA LYS A 570 12.48 10.96 29.74
C LYS A 570 13.44 10.24 30.68
N LEU A 571 12.92 9.45 31.61
CA LEU A 571 13.72 8.62 32.50
C LEU A 571 14.22 7.32 31.85
N GLY A 572 13.87 7.09 30.59
CA GLY A 572 14.30 5.90 29.84
C GLY A 572 13.55 4.61 30.23
N ALA A 573 12.31 4.72 30.73
CA ALA A 573 11.50 3.55 31.02
C ALA A 573 11.17 2.79 29.74
N GLU A 574 11.41 1.48 29.75
CA GLU A 574 11.13 0.59 28.61
C GLU A 574 9.63 0.44 28.38
N MET A 575 9.23 0.49 27.11
CA MET A 575 7.84 0.36 26.67
C MET A 575 7.67 -0.86 25.77
N GLU A 576 6.51 -1.51 25.86
CA GLU A 576 6.15 -2.54 24.88
C GLU A 576 5.84 -1.88 23.52
N PHE A 577 6.46 -2.38 22.47
CA PHE A 577 6.31 -1.82 21.13
C PHE A 577 4.87 -1.98 20.61
N GLY A 578 4.29 -0.87 20.10
CA GLY A 578 2.96 -0.86 19.49
C GLY A 578 1.79 -0.74 20.47
N VAL A 579 2.05 -0.57 21.77
CA VAL A 579 1.02 -0.35 22.79
C VAL A 579 0.75 1.15 22.96
N LYS A 580 -0.52 1.56 22.94
CA LYS A 580 -0.93 2.93 23.30
C LYS A 580 -1.08 3.03 24.82
N TYR A 581 -0.26 3.85 25.45
CA TYR A 581 -0.33 4.12 26.89
C TYR A 581 -1.15 5.38 27.18
N PRO A 582 -1.88 5.43 28.32
CA PRO A 582 -2.57 6.63 28.79
C PRO A 582 -1.57 7.71 29.23
N ASP A 583 -2.07 8.93 29.50
CA ASP A 583 -1.23 10.06 29.93
C ASP A 583 -0.58 9.82 31.30
N MET A 584 -1.21 9.07 32.18
CA MET A 584 -0.66 8.61 33.46
C MET A 584 -0.38 7.11 33.37
N VAL A 585 0.86 6.72 33.67
CA VAL A 585 1.34 5.35 33.55
C VAL A 585 1.86 4.80 34.87
N SER A 586 1.74 3.49 35.02
CA SER A 586 2.38 2.76 36.11
C SER A 586 3.76 2.28 35.62
N VAL A 587 4.79 2.61 36.38
CA VAL A 587 6.18 2.23 36.12
C VAL A 587 6.69 1.39 37.29
N TYR A 588 7.28 0.23 36.98
CA TYR A 588 7.98 -0.56 37.97
C TYR A 588 9.48 -0.35 37.86
N SER A 589 10.14 -0.15 39.02
CA SER A 589 11.60 -0.03 39.13
C SER A 589 12.17 -1.12 40.02
N ILE A 590 13.35 -1.61 39.67
CA ILE A 590 14.12 -2.60 40.43
C ILE A 590 15.38 -1.95 40.99
N GLY A 591 15.50 -1.88 42.30
CA GLY A 591 16.66 -1.27 42.99
C GLY A 591 16.70 0.26 42.91
N PRO A 592 17.75 0.91 43.44
CA PRO A 592 18.87 0.38 44.23
C PRO A 592 18.46 -0.26 45.59
N SER A 593 19.43 -0.81 46.31
CA SER A 593 19.17 -1.60 47.55
C SER A 593 18.51 -0.79 48.67
N ASP A 594 18.62 0.52 48.66
CA ASP A 594 18.05 1.44 49.63
C ASP A 594 16.79 2.19 49.10
N ALA A 595 16.28 1.76 47.93
CA ALA A 595 15.02 2.28 47.40
C ALA A 595 13.84 1.79 48.27
N THR A 596 12.83 2.65 48.42
CA THR A 596 11.59 2.37 49.14
C THR A 596 10.38 2.85 48.34
N GLU A 597 9.17 2.45 48.72
CA GLU A 597 7.94 2.98 48.10
C GLU A 597 7.79 4.49 48.21
N ALA A 598 8.31 5.08 49.31
CA ALA A 598 8.27 6.53 49.57
C ALA A 598 9.38 7.28 48.78
N ASP A 599 10.53 6.65 48.56
CA ASP A 599 11.65 7.16 47.77
C ASP A 599 12.17 6.06 46.85
N PRO A 600 11.57 5.88 45.66
CA PRO A 600 11.88 4.78 44.77
C PRO A 600 13.21 4.92 44.01
N LYS A 601 13.92 6.06 44.13
CA LYS A 601 15.22 6.32 43.49
C LYS A 601 15.29 5.91 42.02
N ILE A 602 14.26 6.24 41.27
CA ILE A 602 13.98 5.74 39.90
C ILE A 602 15.16 5.98 38.94
N ALA A 603 15.85 7.11 39.10
CA ALA A 603 16.98 7.47 38.24
C ALA A 603 18.20 6.52 38.41
N GLU A 604 18.28 5.77 39.52
CA GLU A 604 19.37 4.83 39.85
C GLU A 604 18.93 3.37 39.69
N ALA A 605 17.71 3.13 39.19
CA ALA A 605 17.16 1.78 39.09
C ALA A 605 17.93 0.91 38.07
N PHE A 606 18.11 -0.36 38.39
CA PHE A 606 18.67 -1.35 37.48
C PHE A 606 17.76 -1.57 36.26
N SER A 607 16.44 -1.67 36.47
CA SER A 607 15.43 -1.80 35.43
C SER A 607 14.27 -0.84 35.71
N LEU A 608 13.72 -0.25 34.64
CA LEU A 608 12.60 0.66 34.68
C LEU A 608 11.67 0.38 33.50
N GLU A 609 10.42 -0.05 33.78
CA GLU A 609 9.52 -0.50 32.72
C GLU A 609 8.08 -0.05 32.95
N PHE A 610 7.39 0.28 31.84
CA PHE A 610 5.94 0.49 31.83
C PHE A 610 5.24 -0.85 32.05
N CYS A 611 4.65 -1.04 33.22
CA CYS A 611 3.99 -2.30 33.55
C CYS A 611 2.79 -2.10 34.47
N GLY A 612 1.72 -2.85 34.19
CA GLY A 612 0.49 -2.85 35.00
C GLY A 612 0.27 -4.11 35.82
N GLY A 613 1.14 -5.11 35.65
CA GLY A 613 0.98 -6.43 36.28
C GLY A 613 1.55 -6.51 37.70
N PRO A 614 1.25 -7.58 38.45
CA PRO A 614 1.83 -7.80 39.76
C PRO A 614 3.29 -8.25 39.66
N HIS A 615 4.11 -7.78 40.61
CA HIS A 615 5.51 -8.13 40.78
C HIS A 615 5.79 -8.57 42.22
N VAL A 616 6.91 -9.29 42.43
CA VAL A 616 7.42 -9.53 43.78
C VAL A 616 7.84 -8.19 44.43
N SER A 617 7.83 -8.12 45.74
CA SER A 617 8.28 -6.93 46.46
C SER A 617 9.82 -6.81 46.54
N ASN A 618 10.49 -7.92 46.36
CA ASN A 618 11.96 -8.01 46.43
C ASN A 618 12.46 -9.08 45.44
N THR A 619 13.58 -8.81 44.74
CA THR A 619 14.12 -9.76 43.74
C THR A 619 14.57 -11.07 44.41
N GLY A 620 14.88 -11.09 45.70
CA GLY A 620 15.17 -12.29 46.46
C GLY A 620 14.02 -13.30 46.52
N ASP A 621 12.76 -12.84 46.44
CA ASP A 621 11.56 -13.69 46.45
C ASP A 621 11.51 -14.60 45.20
N ILE A 622 12.18 -14.19 44.10
CA ILE A 622 12.30 -14.99 42.88
C ILE A 622 13.08 -16.27 43.13
N GLY A 623 14.15 -16.16 43.90
CA GLY A 623 15.07 -17.27 44.26
C GLY A 623 14.62 -18.13 45.43
N GLU A 624 13.41 -17.95 45.95
CA GLU A 624 12.90 -18.73 47.10
C GLU A 624 12.92 -20.23 46.82
N GLY A 625 13.38 -21.00 47.78
CA GLY A 625 13.61 -22.43 47.62
C GLY A 625 14.90 -22.76 46.87
N GLY A 626 15.84 -21.82 46.72
CA GLY A 626 17.12 -22.02 46.05
C GLY A 626 17.05 -22.00 44.52
N LYS A 627 15.95 -21.51 43.97
CA LYS A 627 15.74 -21.47 42.52
C LYS A 627 16.66 -20.48 41.81
N ARG A 628 17.11 -20.88 40.62
CA ARG A 628 17.98 -20.12 39.73
C ARG A 628 17.37 -20.01 38.35
N PHE A 629 17.57 -18.87 37.71
CA PHE A 629 17.16 -18.67 36.33
C PHE A 629 18.08 -19.40 35.37
N LYS A 630 17.47 -20.07 34.38
CA LYS A 630 18.17 -20.77 33.30
C LYS A 630 17.47 -20.56 31.97
N ILE A 631 18.25 -20.32 30.89
CA ILE A 631 17.79 -20.29 29.50
C ILE A 631 17.67 -21.75 29.01
N GLN A 632 16.44 -22.22 28.80
CA GLN A 632 16.21 -23.55 28.25
C GLN A 632 16.43 -23.64 26.76
N LYS A 633 16.00 -22.59 26.01
CA LYS A 633 16.04 -22.57 24.55
C LYS A 633 16.13 -21.15 24.04
N GLU A 634 16.89 -20.97 22.94
CA GLU A 634 16.91 -19.76 22.16
C GLU A 634 16.65 -20.15 20.69
N GLU A 635 15.70 -19.48 20.04
CA GLU A 635 15.28 -19.78 18.66
C GLU A 635 14.97 -18.51 17.88
N ALA A 636 15.08 -18.56 16.55
CA ALA A 636 14.60 -17.50 15.67
C ALA A 636 13.08 -17.58 15.54
N VAL A 637 12.39 -16.43 15.56
CA VAL A 637 10.93 -16.34 15.39
C VAL A 637 10.58 -15.65 14.08
N ALA A 638 11.30 -14.57 13.76
CA ALA A 638 11.19 -13.81 12.54
C ALA A 638 12.55 -13.19 12.20
N ALA A 639 12.69 -12.54 11.05
CA ALA A 639 13.89 -11.78 10.71
C ALA A 639 14.15 -10.72 11.79
N GLY A 640 15.35 -10.71 12.35
CA GLY A 640 15.74 -9.77 13.41
C GLY A 640 15.05 -9.97 14.76
N ILE A 641 14.26 -11.05 14.96
CA ILE A 641 13.59 -11.35 16.24
C ILE A 641 14.00 -12.72 16.75
N ARG A 642 14.53 -12.74 17.96
CA ARG A 642 14.94 -13.94 18.69
C ARG A 642 13.98 -14.20 19.85
N ARG A 643 13.86 -15.46 20.25
CA ARG A 643 13.02 -15.92 21.36
C ARG A 643 13.85 -16.66 22.38
N ILE A 644 13.71 -16.29 23.63
CA ILE A 644 14.22 -17.08 24.78
C ILE A 644 13.05 -17.69 25.54
N LYS A 645 13.19 -18.96 25.89
CA LYS A 645 12.42 -19.65 26.92
C LYS A 645 13.31 -19.87 28.13
N GLY A 646 12.88 -19.38 29.28
CA GLY A 646 13.62 -19.48 30.54
C GLY A 646 12.78 -20.06 31.67
N VAL A 647 13.44 -20.66 32.62
CA VAL A 647 12.83 -21.30 33.82
C VAL A 647 13.56 -20.89 35.09
N LEU A 648 12.86 -21.00 36.21
CA LEU A 648 13.39 -20.95 37.57
C LEU A 648 13.45 -22.38 38.11
N SER A 649 14.65 -22.95 38.17
CA SER A 649 14.88 -24.35 38.56
C SER A 649 15.92 -24.47 39.68
#